data_242f09ab468f7229958c3779babf96c3
#
_entry.id   242f09ab468f7229958c3779babf96c3
#
_cell.length_a   1.000
_cell.length_b   1.000
_cell.length_c   1.000
_cell.angle_alpha   90.00
_cell.angle_beta   90.00
_cell.angle_gamma   90.00
#
_symmetry.space_group_name_H-M   'P 1'
#
loop_
_entity.id
_entity.type
_entity.pdbx_description
1 polymer ?
#
loop_
_entity_poly.entity_id
_entity_poly.type
_entity_poly.pdbx_seq_one_letter_code
_entity_poly.pdbx_strand_id
1 'polypeptide(L)'
;VDFRSLDLSLLRHFPHASVELEGLTVVCAAPFEGDTLASVGRISVVVDLMSLFGDSGYEVTKLLVDKAHLHARKLADGSVNWDVMKPSDEPAEEKEPAEADEPSAFRLRMRDVRLSEAVVRYEDDSTGMRAGVDPLDLRLSGDLSGERSDLDLRLEAHRLSYAAGGVALLRDADLTADVTLDADLKNKRFTFSDNRLSLNAIALSLDGWVALADDRTEMDVRVNSSKVEFRDVLSLVPAFYTRDFENLTASGQLTLDAWAKGVLAGDRLPAFETTLAVRDGSFKYASLPKAVTGITIDARAANPGGTADATTVDVPTFALTMAGNALRGSFSAATPMSDLRFKAAAAGKVDLGAVKEVYPLGDSIALAGVVTADMQASGRMSDIERERYEAIAASGRLTVEGVTAALAGLPEVKVRRAAMSVSPAALTLSELGVTVGRSDIEASGTLSNYIGYLLRDQTLRGRLDVRSSLLDLNELLGDASEASADTGAAAAPADTAAMRAVVVPQNLDLALGASLKKILFQKMVLDDFTGSLTVAKGTVSMNRLAMNAFGGRMSASGSYSTAADAQRPALKLNAEIADASFSTTFDQLDVVRRMVPLFEKTGGDYSMSLDLATRLTQTMDPDYATLQADGAIRSKNIRVQNIAVFDQLAAALKNDALRRIEAKDVDIRFTIRDGRIATQPFDLSVGGISLNLSGSTGLDQTIDYTARVTLPEGSAGGILTAVDVGIGGSFSSPKITLDVKNAVKDAVSNAIGEKLGLSVGSSEGKSADEIRADAKAKGDKLVEEARAQRDKLVGKASGKLARIAAQASGDALVSAAEKQAQKLMEQAEQQIAAQQ
;
A
#
# COMPACT_ATOMS: atom_id res chain seq x y z
N VAL A 1 -26.74 31.19 -39.12
CA VAL A 1 -28.16 31.22 -38.68
C VAL A 1 -29.01 30.67 -39.80
N ASP A 2 -29.81 29.68 -39.53
CA ASP A 2 -30.74 29.03 -40.45
C ASP A 2 -32.10 28.84 -39.78
N PHE A 3 -33.20 28.76 -40.55
CA PHE A 3 -34.52 28.48 -40.06
C PHE A 3 -35.36 27.75 -41.14
N ARG A 4 -36.37 26.98 -40.69
CA ARG A 4 -37.16 26.13 -41.56
C ARG A 4 -38.29 26.93 -42.28
N SER A 5 -39.04 27.67 -41.51
CA SER A 5 -40.17 28.45 -42.02
C SER A 5 -40.41 29.71 -41.17
N LEU A 6 -41.01 30.73 -41.84
CA LEU A 6 -41.54 31.92 -41.19
C LEU A 6 -42.98 32.10 -41.66
N ASP A 7 -43.93 31.91 -40.77
CA ASP A 7 -45.35 31.91 -41.10
C ASP A 7 -46.12 33.01 -40.36
N LEU A 8 -47.09 33.55 -41.00
CA LEU A 8 -48.01 34.53 -40.42
C LEU A 8 -49.40 33.93 -40.27
N SER A 9 -49.90 33.84 -39.03
CA SER A 9 -51.20 33.26 -38.69
C SER A 9 -52.14 34.38 -38.16
N LEU A 10 -53.26 34.55 -38.81
CA LEU A 10 -54.30 35.50 -38.40
C LEU A 10 -55.46 34.81 -37.67
N LEU A 11 -55.54 33.48 -37.74
CA LEU A 11 -56.69 32.75 -37.27
C LEU A 11 -56.50 32.03 -35.94
N ARG A 12 -55.24 31.63 -35.62
CA ARG A 12 -54.91 30.86 -34.41
C ARG A 12 -55.09 31.61 -33.10
N HIS A 13 -54.91 32.89 -33.15
CA HIS A 13 -54.98 33.76 -31.97
C HIS A 13 -55.95 34.93 -32.13
N PHE A 14 -56.93 34.83 -33.00
CA PHE A 14 -57.95 35.93 -33.26
C PHE A 14 -58.55 36.46 -31.94
N PRO A 15 -58.58 37.73 -31.69
CA PRO A 15 -58.33 38.84 -32.60
C PRO A 15 -56.88 39.31 -32.75
N HIS A 16 -55.92 38.50 -32.42
CA HIS A 16 -54.47 38.76 -32.50
C HIS A 16 -53.87 38.03 -33.72
N ALA A 17 -52.82 38.61 -34.30
CA ALA A 17 -51.98 37.92 -35.31
C ALA A 17 -50.75 37.28 -34.65
N SER A 18 -50.26 36.20 -35.20
CA SER A 18 -48.98 35.64 -34.76
C SER A 18 -47.99 35.46 -35.90
N VAL A 19 -46.77 35.81 -35.63
CA VAL A 19 -45.60 35.51 -36.49
C VAL A 19 -44.90 34.32 -35.87
N GLU A 20 -44.82 33.24 -36.63
CA GLU A 20 -44.24 31.98 -36.18
C GLU A 20 -42.95 31.68 -36.96
N LEU A 21 -41.84 31.57 -36.27
CA LEU A 21 -40.54 31.15 -36.80
C LEU A 21 -40.26 29.70 -36.32
N GLU A 22 -40.10 28.78 -37.26
CA GLU A 22 -39.83 27.37 -36.93
C GLU A 22 -38.42 26.96 -37.31
N GLY A 23 -37.83 26.15 -36.46
CA GLY A 23 -36.57 25.42 -36.69
C GLY A 23 -35.36 26.37 -36.79
N LEU A 24 -35.34 27.44 -36.00
CA LEU A 24 -34.18 28.35 -35.90
C LEU A 24 -32.97 27.57 -35.38
N THR A 25 -31.85 27.70 -36.08
CA THR A 25 -30.56 27.14 -35.67
C THR A 25 -29.45 28.17 -35.81
N VAL A 26 -28.65 28.30 -34.75
CA VAL A 26 -27.48 29.17 -34.70
C VAL A 26 -26.26 28.30 -34.50
N VAL A 27 -25.47 28.10 -35.54
CA VAL A 27 -24.23 27.33 -35.51
C VAL A 27 -23.07 28.30 -35.22
N CYS A 28 -22.16 27.86 -34.39
CA CYS A 28 -20.98 28.67 -34.04
C CYS A 28 -19.95 28.70 -35.16
N ALA A 29 -19.23 29.83 -35.23
CA ALA A 29 -18.04 30.01 -36.06
C ALA A 29 -16.77 29.57 -35.26
N ALA A 30 -15.62 29.55 -35.95
CA ALA A 30 -14.33 29.31 -35.26
C ALA A 30 -14.16 30.28 -34.07
N PRO A 31 -13.63 29.76 -32.93
CA PRO A 31 -13.01 28.48 -32.70
C PRO A 31 -13.98 27.33 -32.31
N PHE A 32 -15.28 27.53 -32.37
CA PHE A 32 -16.35 26.60 -31.97
C PHE A 32 -17.00 25.89 -33.17
N GLU A 33 -16.25 25.67 -34.26
CA GLU A 33 -16.80 25.03 -35.46
C GLU A 33 -17.40 23.64 -35.16
N GLY A 34 -18.66 23.46 -35.59
CA GLY A 34 -19.43 22.23 -35.37
C GLY A 34 -20.33 22.24 -34.12
N ASP A 35 -20.16 23.22 -33.24
CA ASP A 35 -21.06 23.41 -32.09
C ASP A 35 -22.28 24.25 -32.52
N THR A 36 -23.43 23.93 -31.94
CA THR A 36 -24.67 24.72 -32.11
C THR A 36 -24.87 25.55 -30.84
N LEU A 37 -24.81 26.86 -30.95
CA LEU A 37 -25.08 27.79 -29.85
C LEU A 37 -26.54 27.71 -29.41
N ALA A 38 -27.44 27.74 -30.37
CA ALA A 38 -28.87 27.71 -30.10
C ALA A 38 -29.63 26.99 -31.21
N SER A 39 -30.61 26.19 -30.83
CA SER A 39 -31.65 25.72 -31.72
C SER A 39 -33.01 25.89 -31.05
N VAL A 40 -33.99 26.38 -31.79
CA VAL A 40 -35.33 26.64 -31.28
C VAL A 40 -36.36 25.96 -32.18
N GLY A 41 -37.22 25.15 -31.61
CA GLY A 41 -38.26 24.43 -32.34
C GLY A 41 -39.26 25.42 -32.94
N ARG A 42 -39.75 26.35 -32.12
CA ARG A 42 -40.70 27.41 -32.56
C ARG A 42 -40.57 28.67 -31.69
N ILE A 43 -40.59 29.81 -32.37
CA ILE A 43 -40.77 31.12 -31.74
C ILE A 43 -42.08 31.72 -32.31
N SER A 44 -43.01 32.07 -31.43
CA SER A 44 -44.27 32.69 -31.83
C SER A 44 -44.41 34.05 -31.13
N VAL A 45 -44.50 35.10 -31.93
CA VAL A 45 -44.73 36.46 -31.48
C VAL A 45 -46.19 36.83 -31.80
N VAL A 46 -47.00 37.11 -30.77
CA VAL A 46 -48.41 37.44 -30.91
C VAL A 46 -48.57 38.94 -30.82
N VAL A 47 -49.15 39.52 -31.84
CA VAL A 47 -49.40 40.96 -31.98
C VAL A 47 -50.89 41.26 -31.95
N ASP A 48 -51.30 42.38 -31.30
CA ASP A 48 -52.68 42.80 -31.32
C ASP A 48 -53.02 43.41 -32.68
N LEU A 49 -53.94 42.76 -33.39
CA LEU A 49 -54.38 43.20 -34.69
C LEU A 49 -55.06 44.63 -34.66
N MET A 50 -55.68 44.98 -33.56
CA MET A 50 -56.31 46.28 -33.41
C MET A 50 -55.28 47.38 -33.26
N SER A 51 -54.10 47.11 -32.76
CA SER A 51 -52.98 48.02 -32.68
C SER A 51 -52.42 48.40 -34.05
N LEU A 52 -52.65 47.57 -35.08
CA LEU A 52 -52.23 47.86 -36.46
C LEU A 52 -53.07 48.98 -37.11
N PHE A 53 -54.27 49.24 -36.58
CA PHE A 53 -55.19 50.24 -37.12
C PHE A 53 -55.28 51.47 -36.25
N GLY A 54 -54.55 51.62 -35.18
CA GLY A 54 -54.53 52.75 -34.27
C GLY A 54 -53.25 53.58 -34.38
N ASP A 55 -53.30 54.85 -33.90
CA ASP A 55 -52.13 55.75 -33.87
C ASP A 55 -51.09 55.36 -32.78
N SER A 56 -51.29 54.21 -32.05
CA SER A 56 -50.55 53.83 -30.87
C SER A 56 -49.29 52.94 -31.14
N GLY A 57 -49.04 52.59 -32.43
CA GLY A 57 -47.97 51.68 -32.82
C GLY A 57 -48.28 50.19 -32.61
N TYR A 58 -47.38 49.29 -33.07
CA TYR A 58 -47.61 47.83 -32.98
C TYR A 58 -47.43 47.29 -31.55
N GLU A 59 -48.42 46.55 -31.10
CA GLU A 59 -48.45 46.02 -29.72
C GLU A 59 -48.17 44.50 -29.71
N VAL A 60 -47.01 44.08 -29.25
CA VAL A 60 -46.70 42.67 -29.03
C VAL A 60 -47.26 42.23 -27.64
N THR A 61 -48.21 41.28 -27.66
CA THR A 61 -48.92 40.83 -26.45
C THR A 61 -48.32 39.57 -25.85
N LYS A 62 -47.74 38.68 -26.65
CA LYS A 62 -47.17 37.44 -26.17
C LYS A 62 -45.92 37.04 -26.95
N LEU A 63 -44.96 36.45 -26.21
CA LEU A 63 -43.80 35.78 -26.77
C LEU A 63 -43.82 34.33 -26.28
N LEU A 64 -43.87 33.35 -27.20
CA LEU A 64 -43.86 31.91 -26.92
C LEU A 64 -42.66 31.34 -27.62
N VAL A 65 -41.83 30.62 -26.83
CA VAL A 65 -40.61 29.94 -27.30
C VAL A 65 -40.69 28.50 -26.88
N ASP A 66 -40.75 27.59 -27.86
CA ASP A 66 -40.88 26.17 -27.62
C ASP A 66 -39.60 25.42 -28.04
N LYS A 67 -39.17 24.51 -27.21
CA LYS A 67 -38.04 23.60 -27.46
C LYS A 67 -36.76 24.35 -27.85
N ALA A 68 -36.42 25.35 -27.04
CA ALA A 68 -35.15 26.03 -27.17
C ALA A 68 -34.02 25.21 -26.55
N HIS A 69 -32.97 24.93 -27.31
CA HIS A 69 -31.76 24.34 -26.84
C HIS A 69 -30.64 25.38 -26.92
N LEU A 70 -30.10 25.75 -25.78
CA LEU A 70 -28.98 26.69 -25.66
C LEU A 70 -27.76 25.99 -25.12
N HIS A 71 -26.64 26.06 -25.83
CA HIS A 71 -25.35 25.56 -25.39
C HIS A 71 -24.30 26.66 -25.38
N ALA A 72 -24.15 27.27 -24.22
CA ALA A 72 -23.14 28.31 -23.98
C ALA A 72 -21.83 27.70 -23.53
N ARG A 73 -20.74 28.00 -24.22
CA ARG A 73 -19.41 27.46 -23.95
C ARG A 73 -18.35 28.53 -23.93
N LYS A 74 -17.48 28.48 -22.92
CA LYS A 74 -16.28 29.28 -22.76
C LYS A 74 -15.06 28.39 -22.73
N LEU A 75 -14.10 28.65 -23.61
CA LEU A 75 -12.84 27.92 -23.68
C LEU A 75 -11.84 28.41 -22.63
N ALA A 76 -10.77 27.63 -22.43
CA ALA A 76 -9.71 27.95 -21.46
C ALA A 76 -8.96 29.26 -21.80
N ASP A 77 -8.93 29.70 -23.06
CA ASP A 77 -8.34 30.96 -23.50
C ASP A 77 -9.27 32.18 -23.30
N GLY A 78 -10.48 31.96 -22.77
CA GLY A 78 -11.48 32.97 -22.52
C GLY A 78 -12.44 33.24 -23.69
N SER A 79 -12.25 32.61 -24.85
CA SER A 79 -13.17 32.74 -26.01
C SER A 79 -14.54 32.15 -25.64
N VAL A 80 -15.60 32.78 -26.12
CA VAL A 80 -16.99 32.41 -25.85
C VAL A 80 -17.77 32.19 -27.15
N ASN A 81 -18.66 31.20 -27.18
CA ASN A 81 -19.41 30.87 -28.38
C ASN A 81 -20.65 31.73 -28.61
N TRP A 82 -21.05 32.57 -27.64
CA TRP A 82 -22.19 33.48 -27.75
C TRP A 82 -21.81 34.89 -28.22
N ASP A 83 -20.55 35.20 -28.45
CA ASP A 83 -20.11 36.38 -29.14
C ASP A 83 -20.27 36.20 -30.65
N VAL A 84 -21.50 36.37 -31.11
CA VAL A 84 -21.90 36.12 -32.50
C VAL A 84 -21.92 37.42 -33.35
N MET A 85 -21.58 38.56 -32.78
CA MET A 85 -21.52 39.82 -33.51
C MET A 85 -20.25 39.87 -34.35
N LYS A 86 -20.41 40.15 -35.64
CA LYS A 86 -19.25 40.47 -36.50
C LYS A 86 -18.60 41.73 -35.98
N PRO A 87 -17.26 41.77 -35.83
CA PRO A 87 -16.57 43.04 -35.64
C PRO A 87 -16.98 43.97 -36.78
N SER A 88 -17.52 45.16 -36.47
CA SER A 88 -17.76 46.18 -37.50
C SER A 88 -16.39 46.71 -37.93
N ASP A 89 -16.05 46.50 -39.22
CA ASP A 89 -14.85 47.08 -39.84
C ASP A 89 -14.96 48.59 -40.08
N GLU A 90 -16.03 49.24 -39.59
CA GLU A 90 -16.18 50.68 -39.67
C GLU A 90 -15.52 51.35 -38.46
N PRO A 91 -14.62 52.34 -38.68
CA PRO A 91 -14.08 53.17 -37.62
C PRO A 91 -15.25 53.91 -36.96
N ALA A 92 -15.26 53.90 -35.61
CA ALA A 92 -16.26 54.65 -34.84
C ALA A 92 -16.25 56.14 -35.27
N GLU A 93 -17.13 56.53 -36.15
CA GLU A 93 -17.45 57.90 -36.31
C GLU A 93 -18.10 58.39 -35.02
N GLU A 94 -17.51 59.46 -34.43
CA GLU A 94 -18.13 60.16 -33.32
C GLU A 94 -19.52 60.67 -33.84
N LYS A 95 -20.56 59.95 -33.44
CA LYS A 95 -21.93 60.39 -33.63
C LYS A 95 -22.18 61.62 -32.75
N GLU A 96 -22.36 62.76 -33.37
CA GLU A 96 -22.99 63.94 -32.74
C GLU A 96 -24.29 63.52 -32.02
N PRO A 97 -24.64 64.13 -30.88
CA PRO A 97 -25.86 63.77 -30.12
C PRO A 97 -27.08 63.95 -31.04
N ALA A 98 -27.72 62.86 -31.41
CA ALA A 98 -28.93 62.81 -32.16
C ALA A 98 -30.03 63.58 -31.41
N GLU A 99 -30.65 64.50 -32.13
CA GLU A 99 -31.88 65.19 -31.70
C GLU A 99 -32.97 64.20 -31.36
N ALA A 100 -33.79 64.54 -30.36
CA ALA A 100 -34.81 63.75 -29.73
C ALA A 100 -35.60 62.86 -30.71
N ASP A 101 -35.47 61.51 -30.50
CA ASP A 101 -36.14 60.50 -31.28
C ASP A 101 -37.65 60.76 -31.38
N GLU A 102 -38.18 60.76 -32.63
CA GLU A 102 -39.60 60.46 -32.82
C GLU A 102 -39.96 59.19 -32.13
N PRO A 103 -41.05 59.09 -31.37
CA PRO A 103 -41.46 57.89 -30.65
C PRO A 103 -41.51 56.69 -31.61
N SER A 104 -40.66 55.70 -31.44
CA SER A 104 -40.65 54.53 -32.31
C SER A 104 -42.06 53.96 -32.41
N ALA A 105 -42.54 53.72 -33.65
CA ALA A 105 -43.85 53.16 -33.92
C ALA A 105 -44.12 51.77 -33.31
N PHE A 106 -43.12 51.23 -32.59
CA PHE A 106 -43.17 49.89 -31.96
C PHE A 106 -43.27 50.05 -30.46
N ARG A 107 -44.44 49.75 -29.88
CA ARG A 107 -44.69 49.70 -28.42
C ARG A 107 -44.75 48.28 -28.00
N LEU A 108 -43.80 47.84 -27.13
CA LEU A 108 -43.75 46.54 -26.60
C LEU A 108 -44.69 46.41 -25.35
N ARG A 109 -45.95 46.00 -25.56
CA ARG A 109 -46.92 45.69 -24.49
C ARG A 109 -47.00 44.22 -24.25
N MET A 110 -45.94 43.65 -23.77
CA MET A 110 -45.84 42.19 -23.52
C MET A 110 -46.61 41.85 -22.25
N ARG A 111 -47.52 40.90 -22.34
CA ARG A 111 -48.33 40.43 -21.19
C ARG A 111 -48.08 39.00 -20.80
N ASP A 112 -47.50 38.18 -21.66
CA ASP A 112 -47.28 36.77 -21.43
C ASP A 112 -46.04 36.32 -22.21
N VAL A 113 -44.98 35.95 -21.47
CA VAL A 113 -43.75 35.37 -22.03
C VAL A 113 -43.70 33.94 -21.57
N ARG A 114 -43.60 32.99 -22.48
CA ARG A 114 -43.48 31.58 -22.19
C ARG A 114 -42.27 30.96 -22.88
N LEU A 115 -41.52 30.20 -22.10
CA LEU A 115 -40.48 29.31 -22.56
C LEU A 115 -40.90 27.92 -22.17
N SER A 116 -41.03 26.99 -23.13
CA SER A 116 -41.50 25.63 -22.88
C SER A 116 -40.50 24.63 -23.38
N GLU A 117 -40.27 23.57 -22.58
CA GLU A 117 -39.36 22.47 -22.88
C GLU A 117 -37.94 22.95 -23.29
N ALA A 118 -37.45 24.02 -22.70
CA ALA A 118 -36.11 24.52 -22.99
C ALA A 118 -35.02 23.70 -22.35
N VAL A 119 -33.90 23.56 -23.05
CA VAL A 119 -32.69 22.92 -22.53
C VAL A 119 -31.56 23.93 -22.55
N VAL A 120 -30.95 24.17 -21.39
CA VAL A 120 -29.81 25.09 -21.28
C VAL A 120 -28.61 24.34 -20.75
N ARG A 121 -27.47 24.48 -21.41
CA ARG A 121 -26.18 23.96 -20.99
C ARG A 121 -25.14 25.07 -21.01
N TYR A 122 -24.34 25.13 -19.96
CA TYR A 122 -23.22 26.05 -19.84
C TYR A 122 -21.96 25.26 -19.46
N GLU A 123 -20.89 25.51 -20.20
CA GLU A 123 -19.58 24.91 -19.95
C GLU A 123 -18.49 25.98 -19.93
N ASP A 124 -17.69 26.03 -18.89
CA ASP A 124 -16.51 26.89 -18.78
C ASP A 124 -15.26 26.00 -18.57
N ASP A 125 -14.49 25.82 -19.62
CA ASP A 125 -13.29 25.02 -19.65
C ASP A 125 -12.14 25.68 -18.84
N SER A 126 -12.19 26.98 -18.57
CA SER A 126 -11.16 27.69 -17.80
C SER A 126 -11.26 27.42 -16.30
N THR A 127 -12.48 27.19 -15.81
CA THR A 127 -12.75 26.93 -14.39
C THR A 127 -13.18 25.48 -14.13
N GLY A 128 -13.44 24.70 -15.19
CA GLY A 128 -14.04 23.38 -15.11
C GLY A 128 -15.49 23.38 -14.61
N MET A 129 -16.18 24.51 -14.76
CA MET A 129 -17.59 24.68 -14.38
C MET A 129 -18.51 24.15 -15.46
N ARG A 130 -19.52 23.39 -15.05
CA ARG A 130 -20.61 22.91 -15.90
C ARG A 130 -21.95 23.14 -15.22
N ALA A 131 -22.91 23.70 -15.93
CA ALA A 131 -24.27 23.85 -15.44
C ALA A 131 -25.27 23.43 -16.52
N GLY A 132 -26.40 22.88 -16.11
CA GLY A 132 -27.41 22.43 -17.04
C GLY A 132 -28.81 22.39 -16.44
N VAL A 133 -29.82 22.53 -17.27
CA VAL A 133 -31.24 22.34 -16.98
C VAL A 133 -31.93 21.71 -18.18
N ASP A 134 -32.80 20.72 -17.93
CA ASP A 134 -33.45 19.95 -18.99
C ASP A 134 -34.64 19.15 -18.48
N PRO A 135 -35.93 19.54 -18.79
CA PRO A 135 -36.34 20.78 -19.40
C PRO A 135 -36.46 21.96 -18.41
N LEU A 136 -36.56 23.15 -18.97
CA LEU A 136 -36.94 24.40 -18.31
C LEU A 136 -38.24 24.93 -18.91
N ASP A 137 -39.24 25.07 -18.08
CA ASP A 137 -40.49 25.76 -18.40
C ASP A 137 -40.57 27.04 -17.58
N LEU A 138 -40.79 28.19 -18.27
CA LEU A 138 -40.92 29.49 -17.66
C LEU A 138 -42.12 30.20 -18.21
N ARG A 139 -42.91 30.80 -17.33
CA ARG A 139 -43.98 31.70 -17.69
C ARG A 139 -43.89 32.98 -16.85
N LEU A 140 -43.81 34.12 -17.54
CA LEU A 140 -43.88 35.42 -16.94
C LEU A 140 -45.13 36.11 -17.49
N SER A 141 -46.04 36.55 -16.63
CA SER A 141 -47.30 37.19 -16.96
C SER A 141 -47.49 38.46 -16.17
N GLY A 142 -48.09 39.48 -16.80
CA GLY A 142 -48.32 40.80 -16.24
C GLY A 142 -48.20 41.86 -17.30
N ASP A 143 -48.32 43.13 -16.93
CA ASP A 143 -48.16 44.25 -17.88
C ASP A 143 -46.69 44.71 -17.94
N LEU A 144 -45.94 44.18 -18.88
CA LEU A 144 -44.53 44.52 -19.09
C LEU A 144 -44.33 45.89 -19.78
N SER A 145 -45.39 46.66 -20.10
CA SER A 145 -45.34 47.97 -20.76
C SER A 145 -45.31 49.13 -19.77
N GLY A 146 -45.77 48.94 -18.52
CA GLY A 146 -45.79 49.97 -17.50
C GLY A 146 -44.42 50.21 -16.87
N GLU A 147 -44.19 51.38 -16.29
CA GLU A 147 -42.97 51.65 -15.49
C GLU A 147 -42.94 50.78 -14.20
N ARG A 148 -44.15 50.44 -13.68
CA ARG A 148 -44.35 49.55 -12.53
C ARG A 148 -45.46 48.57 -12.81
N SER A 149 -45.24 47.31 -12.44
CA SER A 149 -46.20 46.23 -12.66
C SER A 149 -46.04 45.10 -11.69
N ASP A 150 -47.16 44.51 -11.33
CA ASP A 150 -47.14 43.19 -10.67
C ASP A 150 -47.03 42.11 -11.74
N LEU A 151 -45.98 41.32 -11.66
CA LEU A 151 -45.68 40.22 -12.58
C LEU A 151 -45.75 38.91 -11.85
N ASP A 152 -46.45 37.94 -12.44
CA ASP A 152 -46.43 36.55 -11.96
C ASP A 152 -45.41 35.72 -12.73
N LEU A 153 -44.46 35.20 -12.02
CA LEU A 153 -43.44 34.29 -12.52
C LEU A 153 -43.71 32.85 -12.08
N ARG A 154 -43.87 31.95 -13.03
CA ARG A 154 -43.84 30.51 -12.82
C ARG A 154 -42.65 29.89 -13.52
N LEU A 155 -41.88 29.10 -12.78
CA LEU A 155 -40.70 28.42 -13.28
C LEU A 155 -40.76 26.96 -12.84
N GLU A 156 -40.57 26.07 -13.78
CA GLU A 156 -40.34 24.65 -13.52
C GLU A 156 -39.05 24.23 -14.24
N ALA A 157 -38.03 23.86 -13.50
CA ALA A 157 -36.72 23.48 -14.02
C ALA A 157 -36.39 22.06 -13.50
N HIS A 158 -36.21 21.14 -14.43
CA HIS A 158 -35.90 19.75 -14.12
C HIS A 158 -34.47 19.40 -14.44
N ARG A 159 -33.97 18.37 -13.78
CA ARG A 159 -32.60 17.88 -13.96
C ARG A 159 -31.54 18.99 -13.91
N LEU A 160 -31.75 19.91 -12.97
CA LEU A 160 -30.73 20.94 -12.69
C LEU A 160 -29.44 20.25 -12.28
N SER A 161 -28.36 20.64 -12.96
CA SER A 161 -27.02 20.10 -12.64
C SER A 161 -26.02 21.24 -12.54
N TYR A 162 -25.11 21.13 -11.57
CA TYR A 162 -24.00 22.07 -11.41
C TYR A 162 -22.76 21.35 -10.91
N ALA A 163 -21.65 21.54 -11.61
CA ALA A 163 -20.35 20.99 -11.24
C ALA A 163 -19.29 22.09 -11.30
N ALA A 164 -18.35 22.08 -10.38
CA ALA A 164 -17.22 22.98 -10.33
C ALA A 164 -15.97 22.23 -9.86
N GLY A 165 -14.80 22.48 -10.48
CA GLY A 165 -13.56 21.82 -10.13
C GLY A 165 -13.60 20.29 -10.23
N GLY A 166 -14.40 19.74 -11.16
CA GLY A 166 -14.57 18.29 -11.33
C GLY A 166 -15.53 17.63 -10.32
N VAL A 167 -16.08 18.38 -9.38
CA VAL A 167 -17.03 17.90 -8.38
C VAL A 167 -18.45 18.30 -8.77
N ALA A 168 -19.37 17.33 -8.86
CA ALA A 168 -20.79 17.61 -9.05
C ALA A 168 -21.38 18.10 -7.72
N LEU A 169 -21.75 19.37 -7.67
CA LEU A 169 -22.33 20.02 -6.48
C LEU A 169 -23.87 19.92 -6.46
N LEU A 170 -24.49 19.83 -7.63
CA LEU A 170 -25.92 19.60 -7.80
C LEU A 170 -26.11 18.63 -8.96
N ARG A 171 -27.01 17.65 -8.82
CA ARG A 171 -27.30 16.70 -9.88
C ARG A 171 -28.80 16.34 -9.89
N ASP A 172 -29.38 16.44 -11.08
CA ASP A 172 -30.76 16.03 -11.34
C ASP A 172 -31.77 16.64 -10.33
N ALA A 173 -31.54 17.89 -9.89
CA ALA A 173 -32.46 18.58 -8.98
C ALA A 173 -33.62 19.21 -9.73
N ASP A 174 -34.78 19.23 -9.09
CA ASP A 174 -35.99 19.90 -9.59
C ASP A 174 -36.20 21.21 -8.84
N LEU A 175 -36.38 22.32 -9.56
CA LEU A 175 -36.69 23.64 -9.01
C LEU A 175 -38.06 24.08 -9.52
N THR A 176 -38.95 24.39 -8.60
CA THR A 176 -40.21 25.08 -8.93
C THR A 176 -40.27 26.44 -8.24
N ALA A 177 -40.78 27.43 -8.93
CA ALA A 177 -41.02 28.76 -8.37
C ALA A 177 -42.36 29.34 -8.88
N ASP A 178 -43.15 29.81 -7.94
CA ASP A 178 -44.39 30.58 -8.19
C ASP A 178 -44.29 31.85 -7.34
N VAL A 179 -43.95 32.95 -8.01
CA VAL A 179 -43.56 34.20 -7.35
C VAL A 179 -44.26 35.40 -8.00
N THR A 180 -44.86 36.22 -7.19
CA THR A 180 -45.33 37.54 -7.63
C THR A 180 -44.20 38.57 -7.42
N LEU A 181 -43.91 39.33 -8.47
CA LEU A 181 -42.90 40.36 -8.52
C LEU A 181 -43.53 41.73 -8.57
N ASP A 182 -43.31 42.63 -7.60
CA ASP A 182 -43.48 44.09 -7.81
C ASP A 182 -42.28 44.57 -8.61
N ALA A 183 -42.49 44.79 -9.89
CA ALA A 183 -41.47 45.11 -10.85
C ALA A 183 -41.48 46.65 -11.18
N ASP A 184 -40.43 47.35 -10.79
CA ASP A 184 -40.06 48.67 -11.29
C ASP A 184 -39.23 48.46 -12.56
N LEU A 185 -39.91 48.43 -13.69
CA LEU A 185 -39.28 48.13 -15.01
C LEU A 185 -38.35 49.27 -15.49
N LYS A 186 -38.60 50.51 -15.02
CA LYS A 186 -37.73 51.65 -15.34
C LYS A 186 -36.36 51.53 -14.67
N ASN A 187 -36.34 51.13 -13.39
CA ASN A 187 -35.12 50.91 -12.63
C ASN A 187 -34.66 49.46 -12.65
N LYS A 188 -35.36 48.61 -13.43
CA LYS A 188 -35.10 47.13 -13.50
C LYS A 188 -35.03 46.49 -12.13
N ARG A 189 -35.86 46.94 -11.18
CA ARG A 189 -35.89 46.42 -9.79
C ARG A 189 -37.13 45.56 -9.58
N PHE A 190 -36.91 44.36 -9.04
CA PHE A 190 -37.91 43.33 -8.81
C PHE A 190 -37.95 43.02 -7.33
N THR A 191 -39.07 43.24 -6.70
CA THR A 191 -39.30 42.90 -5.29
C THR A 191 -40.16 41.65 -5.24
N PHE A 192 -39.75 40.67 -4.47
CA PHE A 192 -40.41 39.38 -4.33
C PHE A 192 -41.55 39.47 -3.30
N SER A 193 -42.74 39.01 -3.65
CA SER A 193 -43.88 38.88 -2.78
C SER A 193 -44.65 37.61 -3.07
N ASP A 194 -45.44 37.14 -2.16
CA ASP A 194 -46.34 35.97 -2.25
C ASP A 194 -45.68 34.76 -2.98
N ASN A 195 -44.49 34.40 -2.55
CA ASN A 195 -43.67 33.42 -3.25
C ASN A 195 -43.76 32.01 -2.68
N ARG A 196 -43.71 31.04 -3.54
CA ARG A 196 -43.56 29.62 -3.23
C ARG A 196 -42.43 29.04 -4.09
N LEU A 197 -41.38 28.62 -3.47
CA LEU A 197 -40.29 27.95 -4.14
C LEU A 197 -40.11 26.53 -3.58
N SER A 198 -39.72 25.59 -4.42
CA SER A 198 -39.25 24.31 -3.93
C SER A 198 -38.03 23.88 -4.71
N LEU A 199 -37.04 23.37 -4.02
CA LEU A 199 -35.88 22.70 -4.59
C LEU A 199 -35.97 21.21 -4.20
N ASN A 200 -36.31 20.35 -5.16
CA ASN A 200 -36.80 19.01 -4.92
C ASN A 200 -38.00 19.05 -3.95
N ALA A 201 -37.93 18.35 -2.83
CA ALA A 201 -38.97 18.37 -1.79
C ALA A 201 -38.80 19.53 -0.77
N ILE A 202 -37.80 20.39 -0.90
CA ILE A 202 -37.47 21.45 0.05
C ILE A 202 -38.29 22.70 -0.29
N ALA A 203 -39.27 22.99 0.54
CA ALA A 203 -40.03 24.23 0.41
C ALA A 203 -39.21 25.42 0.94
N LEU A 204 -39.13 26.47 0.15
CA LEU A 204 -38.38 27.70 0.41
C LEU A 204 -39.29 28.91 0.33
N SER A 205 -38.99 29.96 1.07
CA SER A 205 -39.52 31.33 0.87
C SER A 205 -38.40 32.25 0.44
N LEU A 206 -38.72 33.20 -0.45
CA LEU A 206 -37.78 34.19 -0.94
C LEU A 206 -38.36 35.59 -0.65
N ASP A 207 -37.62 36.40 0.10
CA ASP A 207 -37.97 37.76 0.43
C ASP A 207 -36.90 38.72 -0.05
N GLY A 208 -37.29 39.95 -0.33
CA GLY A 208 -36.32 40.98 -0.71
C GLY A 208 -36.47 41.47 -2.12
N TRP A 209 -35.39 41.97 -2.71
CA TRP A 209 -35.41 42.56 -4.03
C TRP A 209 -34.10 42.38 -4.79
N VAL A 210 -34.17 42.46 -6.12
CA VAL A 210 -33.03 42.45 -7.04
C VAL A 210 -33.22 43.59 -8.01
N ALA A 211 -32.15 44.35 -8.29
CA ALA A 211 -32.09 45.38 -9.32
C ALA A 211 -30.98 45.10 -10.33
N LEU A 212 -31.35 45.06 -11.60
CA LEU A 212 -30.45 44.74 -12.70
C LEU A 212 -29.92 46.00 -13.35
N ALA A 213 -28.62 46.19 -13.41
CA ALA A 213 -27.94 47.18 -14.22
C ALA A 213 -27.09 46.49 -15.31
N ASP A 214 -26.61 47.23 -16.30
CA ASP A 214 -25.93 46.58 -17.42
C ASP A 214 -24.64 45.84 -17.06
N ASP A 215 -23.95 46.29 -16.01
CA ASP A 215 -22.67 45.73 -15.55
C ASP A 215 -22.71 45.12 -14.17
N ARG A 216 -23.84 45.21 -13.46
CA ARG A 216 -23.98 44.75 -12.09
C ARG A 216 -25.41 44.41 -11.72
N THR A 217 -25.54 43.58 -10.69
CA THR A 217 -26.82 43.26 -10.03
C THR A 217 -26.74 43.69 -8.57
N GLU A 218 -27.65 44.58 -8.16
CA GLU A 218 -27.81 44.95 -6.75
C GLU A 218 -28.89 44.08 -6.12
N MET A 219 -28.72 43.65 -4.90
CA MET A 219 -29.67 42.79 -4.23
C MET A 219 -29.70 42.95 -2.72
N ASP A 220 -30.86 42.68 -2.13
CA ASP A 220 -31.04 42.42 -0.71
C ASP A 220 -32.09 41.32 -0.63
N VAL A 221 -31.65 40.07 -0.61
CA VAL A 221 -32.51 38.89 -0.68
C VAL A 221 -32.30 37.99 0.53
N ARG A 222 -33.34 37.33 0.96
CA ARG A 222 -33.33 36.34 2.02
C ARG A 222 -34.13 35.11 1.58
N VAL A 223 -33.57 33.96 1.80
CA VAL A 223 -34.17 32.63 1.55
C VAL A 223 -34.26 31.87 2.85
N ASN A 224 -35.41 31.38 3.18
CA ASN A 224 -35.63 30.58 4.40
C ASN A 224 -36.36 29.30 4.02
N SER A 225 -36.03 28.23 4.70
CA SER A 225 -36.81 27.00 4.65
C SER A 225 -37.72 26.87 5.87
N SER A 226 -38.95 26.51 5.63
CA SER A 226 -39.86 26.15 6.73
C SER A 226 -39.90 24.63 6.88
N LYS A 227 -39.35 24.13 8.01
CA LYS A 227 -39.44 22.72 8.45
C LYS A 227 -39.27 21.68 7.34
N VAL A 228 -38.06 21.60 6.83
CA VAL A 228 -37.66 20.57 5.83
C VAL A 228 -37.32 19.28 6.53
N GLU A 229 -37.82 18.17 6.01
CA GLU A 229 -37.38 16.87 6.50
C GLU A 229 -35.93 16.59 6.02
N PHE A 230 -35.10 16.05 6.88
CA PHE A 230 -33.72 15.72 6.56
C PHE A 230 -33.60 14.78 5.33
N ARG A 231 -34.61 13.93 5.10
CA ARG A 231 -34.75 13.10 3.91
C ARG A 231 -34.69 13.91 2.61
N ASP A 232 -35.37 15.07 2.61
CA ASP A 232 -35.53 15.88 1.39
C ASP A 232 -34.18 16.51 0.96
N VAL A 233 -33.30 16.78 1.94
CA VAL A 233 -31.94 17.31 1.66
C VAL A 233 -31.02 16.25 1.11
N LEU A 234 -31.18 14.98 1.47
CA LEU A 234 -30.38 13.90 0.90
C LEU A 234 -30.55 13.80 -0.63
N SER A 235 -31.70 14.28 -1.15
CA SER A 235 -31.92 14.37 -2.58
C SER A 235 -31.00 15.37 -3.31
N LEU A 236 -30.34 16.26 -2.56
CA LEU A 236 -29.38 17.25 -3.08
C LEU A 236 -27.92 16.79 -2.94
N VAL A 237 -27.66 15.68 -2.22
CA VAL A 237 -26.29 15.17 -2.03
C VAL A 237 -25.72 14.70 -3.38
N PRO A 238 -24.51 15.15 -3.78
CA PRO A 238 -23.93 14.77 -5.05
C PRO A 238 -23.84 13.25 -5.23
N ALA A 239 -24.08 12.78 -6.44
CA ALA A 239 -24.12 11.35 -6.78
C ALA A 239 -22.83 10.58 -6.48
N PHE A 240 -21.71 11.28 -6.24
CA PHE A 240 -20.48 10.67 -5.77
C PHE A 240 -20.66 9.95 -4.43
N TYR A 241 -21.58 10.42 -3.59
CA TYR A 241 -21.91 9.81 -2.29
C TYR A 241 -23.20 8.98 -2.30
N THR A 242 -23.94 8.96 -3.42
CA THR A 242 -25.33 8.44 -3.45
C THR A 242 -25.52 7.15 -4.23
N ARG A 243 -24.48 6.48 -4.71
CA ARG A 243 -24.65 5.22 -5.49
C ARG A 243 -25.49 4.14 -4.78
N ASP A 244 -25.60 4.21 -3.44
CA ASP A 244 -26.29 3.24 -2.62
C ASP A 244 -27.48 3.84 -1.85
N PHE A 245 -27.90 5.10 -2.16
CA PHE A 245 -28.92 5.81 -1.39
C PHE A 245 -30.38 5.57 -1.84
N GLU A 246 -30.62 4.88 -2.96
CA GLU A 246 -31.98 4.67 -3.51
C GLU A 246 -32.94 3.96 -2.52
N ASN A 247 -32.40 3.25 -1.53
CA ASN A 247 -33.19 2.53 -0.51
C ASN A 247 -32.97 3.08 0.90
N LEU A 248 -32.59 4.36 1.01
CA LEU A 248 -32.32 5.00 2.29
C LEU A 248 -33.62 5.58 2.90
N THR A 249 -33.92 5.22 4.15
CA THR A 249 -34.95 5.90 4.92
C THR A 249 -34.27 6.94 5.81
N ALA A 250 -34.70 8.21 5.73
CA ALA A 250 -34.19 9.29 6.55
C ALA A 250 -35.29 10.04 7.24
N SER A 251 -35.01 10.62 8.41
CA SER A 251 -35.89 11.50 9.16
C SER A 251 -35.10 12.54 9.95
N GLY A 252 -35.75 13.56 10.47
CA GLY A 252 -35.16 14.65 11.23
C GLY A 252 -35.62 16.00 10.71
N GLN A 253 -35.26 17.06 11.40
CA GLN A 253 -35.58 18.42 11.02
C GLN A 253 -34.37 19.14 10.47
N LEU A 254 -34.56 19.86 9.38
CA LEU A 254 -33.57 20.75 8.82
C LEU A 254 -34.14 22.16 8.73
N THR A 255 -33.29 23.12 9.05
CA THR A 255 -33.56 24.55 8.78
C THR A 255 -32.45 25.11 7.91
N LEU A 256 -32.81 25.88 6.91
CA LEU A 256 -31.91 26.61 6.03
C LEU A 256 -32.31 28.09 6.04
N ASP A 257 -31.39 28.94 6.41
CA ASP A 257 -31.50 30.39 6.31
C ASP A 257 -30.34 30.92 5.50
N ALA A 258 -30.67 31.72 4.49
CA ALA A 258 -29.65 32.34 3.65
C ALA A 258 -30.04 33.79 3.33
N TRP A 259 -29.07 34.67 3.24
CA TRP A 259 -29.26 36.01 2.76
C TRP A 259 -28.09 36.46 1.88
N ALA A 260 -28.37 37.36 0.93
CA ALA A 260 -27.35 38.02 0.16
C ALA A 260 -27.71 39.52 0.01
N LYS A 261 -26.75 40.39 0.29
CA LYS A 261 -26.92 41.83 0.27
C LYS A 261 -25.71 42.54 -0.30
N GLY A 262 -25.94 43.37 -1.28
CA GLY A 262 -24.91 44.19 -1.94
C GLY A 262 -24.92 44.09 -3.45
N VAL A 263 -23.75 44.19 -4.05
CA VAL A 263 -23.57 44.25 -5.50
C VAL A 263 -22.84 43.02 -5.99
N LEU A 264 -23.42 42.33 -6.97
CA LEU A 264 -22.77 41.32 -7.79
C LEU A 264 -22.28 41.98 -9.07
N ALA A 265 -20.97 42.04 -9.31
CA ALA A 265 -20.37 42.61 -10.49
C ALA A 265 -19.06 41.94 -10.84
N GLY A 266 -18.96 41.32 -12.01
CA GLY A 266 -17.82 40.51 -12.41
C GLY A 266 -17.49 39.45 -11.37
N ASP A 267 -16.28 39.48 -10.84
CA ASP A 267 -15.82 38.52 -9.80
C ASP A 267 -16.19 38.94 -8.36
N ARG A 268 -16.87 40.05 -8.18
CA ARG A 268 -17.30 40.55 -6.86
C ARG A 268 -18.67 40.02 -6.49
N LEU A 269 -18.70 39.29 -5.40
CA LEU A 269 -19.91 38.76 -4.76
C LEU A 269 -20.49 39.81 -3.79
N PRO A 270 -21.83 39.87 -3.62
CA PRO A 270 -22.44 40.53 -2.47
C PRO A 270 -21.99 39.89 -1.17
N ALA A 271 -22.20 40.58 -0.06
CA ALA A 271 -22.11 39.92 1.23
C ALA A 271 -23.22 38.88 1.32
N PHE A 272 -22.90 37.69 1.80
CA PHE A 272 -23.89 36.64 2.00
C PHE A 272 -23.57 35.78 3.24
N GLU A 273 -24.58 35.15 3.75
CA GLU A 273 -24.49 34.14 4.77
C GLU A 273 -25.56 33.07 4.54
N THR A 274 -25.17 31.86 4.68
CA THR A 274 -26.06 30.70 4.66
C THR A 274 -25.82 29.89 5.94
N THR A 275 -26.85 29.63 6.70
CA THR A 275 -26.85 28.78 7.88
C THR A 275 -27.69 27.55 7.62
N LEU A 276 -27.18 26.39 8.01
CA LEU A 276 -27.88 25.12 7.92
C LEU A 276 -27.82 24.44 9.28
N ALA A 277 -28.96 24.06 9.81
CA ALA A 277 -29.02 23.28 11.04
C ALA A 277 -29.83 22.01 10.85
N VAL A 278 -29.26 20.88 11.26
CA VAL A 278 -29.93 19.57 11.34
C VAL A 278 -30.13 19.20 12.79
N ARG A 279 -31.34 18.78 13.15
CA ARG A 279 -31.69 18.33 14.49
C ARG A 279 -32.40 16.98 14.42
N ASP A 280 -32.01 16.08 15.32
CA ASP A 280 -32.57 14.74 15.43
C ASP A 280 -32.61 13.97 14.13
N GLY A 281 -31.61 14.24 13.28
CA GLY A 281 -31.45 13.57 12.01
C GLY A 281 -31.16 12.07 12.20
N SER A 282 -31.72 11.26 11.32
CA SER A 282 -31.40 9.83 11.25
C SER A 282 -31.47 9.33 9.82
N PHE A 283 -30.70 8.29 9.53
CA PHE A 283 -30.83 7.52 8.29
C PHE A 283 -30.61 6.04 8.51
N LYS A 284 -31.25 5.23 7.66
CA LYS A 284 -31.16 3.78 7.70
C LYS A 284 -31.21 3.21 6.29
N TYR A 285 -30.30 2.34 5.97
CA TYR A 285 -30.39 1.50 4.78
C TYR A 285 -31.43 0.39 4.98
N ALA A 286 -32.30 0.14 4.00
CA ALA A 286 -33.37 -0.85 4.11
C ALA A 286 -32.84 -2.26 4.38
N SER A 287 -31.67 -2.60 3.82
CA SER A 287 -30.99 -3.90 3.98
C SER A 287 -30.31 -4.08 5.35
N LEU A 288 -30.20 -3.02 6.18
CA LEU A 288 -29.41 -3.05 7.40
C LEU A 288 -30.29 -2.96 8.65
N PRO A 289 -29.91 -3.66 9.74
CA PRO A 289 -30.77 -3.74 10.93
C PRO A 289 -30.84 -2.43 11.73
N LYS A 290 -29.80 -1.62 11.74
CA LYS A 290 -29.71 -0.41 12.57
C LYS A 290 -29.61 0.87 11.76
N ALA A 291 -30.04 1.98 12.35
CA ALA A 291 -29.96 3.31 11.80
C ALA A 291 -28.76 4.08 12.40
N VAL A 292 -28.27 5.06 11.67
CA VAL A 292 -27.51 6.18 12.22
C VAL A 292 -28.52 7.18 12.75
N THR A 293 -28.37 7.62 13.99
CA THR A 293 -29.34 8.48 14.71
C THR A 293 -28.67 9.65 15.41
N GLY A 294 -29.46 10.58 15.94
CA GLY A 294 -28.95 11.71 16.70
C GLY A 294 -28.05 12.63 15.88
N ILE A 295 -28.28 12.70 14.57
CA ILE A 295 -27.49 13.56 13.70
C ILE A 295 -27.84 15.00 14.02
N THR A 296 -26.83 15.75 14.44
CA THR A 296 -26.90 17.18 14.72
C THR A 296 -25.81 17.86 13.94
N ILE A 297 -26.18 18.83 13.12
CA ILE A 297 -25.25 19.62 12.30
C ILE A 297 -25.59 21.08 12.49
N ASP A 298 -24.56 21.89 12.75
CA ASP A 298 -24.64 23.36 12.60
C ASP A 298 -23.57 23.73 11.59
N ALA A 299 -23.98 24.31 10.48
CA ALA A 299 -23.09 24.75 9.40
C ALA A 299 -23.40 26.19 9.01
N ARG A 300 -22.37 26.95 8.71
CA ARG A 300 -22.44 28.33 8.25
C ARG A 300 -21.45 28.55 7.11
N ALA A 301 -21.91 29.12 6.01
CA ALA A 301 -21.07 29.62 4.96
C ALA A 301 -21.30 31.14 4.82
N ALA A 302 -20.24 31.92 4.81
CA ALA A 302 -20.36 33.39 4.76
C ALA A 302 -19.28 34.03 3.91
N ASN A 303 -19.65 35.11 3.24
CA ASN A 303 -18.75 36.02 2.53
C ASN A 303 -19.06 37.46 2.96
N PRO A 304 -18.10 38.25 3.40
CA PRO A 304 -18.35 39.66 3.80
C PRO A 304 -18.63 40.60 2.65
N GLY A 305 -18.63 40.11 1.45
CA GLY A 305 -18.62 40.86 0.19
C GLY A 305 -17.22 41.02 -0.38
N GLY A 306 -17.08 40.83 -1.68
CA GLY A 306 -15.79 40.83 -2.37
C GLY A 306 -15.59 39.62 -3.24
N THR A 307 -14.38 39.06 -3.30
CA THR A 307 -14.10 37.91 -4.14
C THR A 307 -14.65 36.61 -3.52
N ALA A 308 -14.89 35.61 -4.34
CA ALA A 308 -15.30 34.26 -3.86
C ALA A 308 -14.31 33.67 -2.85
N ASP A 309 -13.06 34.05 -2.91
CA ASP A 309 -12.00 33.60 -2.02
C ASP A 309 -12.13 34.11 -0.57
N ALA A 310 -12.93 35.15 -0.34
CA ALA A 310 -13.27 35.62 1.01
C ALA A 310 -14.31 34.76 1.72
N THR A 311 -14.85 33.74 1.04
CA THR A 311 -15.84 32.82 1.64
C THR A 311 -15.21 31.95 2.72
N THR A 312 -15.91 31.84 3.84
CA THR A 312 -15.60 30.91 4.94
C THR A 312 -16.72 29.91 5.11
N VAL A 313 -16.38 28.73 5.52
CA VAL A 313 -17.32 27.67 5.93
C VAL A 313 -16.96 27.24 7.33
N ASP A 314 -17.92 27.25 8.23
CA ASP A 314 -17.78 26.80 9.61
C ASP A 314 -18.85 25.75 9.94
N VAL A 315 -18.42 24.62 10.44
CA VAL A 315 -19.27 23.54 11.01
C VAL A 315 -18.82 23.32 12.46
N PRO A 316 -19.22 24.18 13.39
CA PRO A 316 -18.78 24.11 14.78
C PRO A 316 -19.25 22.83 15.47
N THR A 317 -20.37 22.28 15.01
CA THR A 317 -20.96 21.08 15.57
C THR A 317 -21.38 20.12 14.47
N PHE A 318 -20.78 18.94 14.52
CA PHE A 318 -21.23 17.76 13.80
C PHE A 318 -21.27 16.60 14.81
N ALA A 319 -22.42 16.00 15.02
CA ALA A 319 -22.58 14.87 15.93
C ALA A 319 -23.52 13.84 15.32
N LEU A 320 -23.25 12.56 15.62
CA LEU A 320 -24.14 11.45 15.27
C LEU A 320 -23.90 10.25 16.20
N THR A 321 -24.84 9.34 16.21
CA THR A 321 -24.74 8.06 16.90
C THR A 321 -24.87 6.93 15.89
N MET A 322 -23.83 6.11 15.76
CA MET A 322 -23.77 4.98 14.86
C MET A 322 -23.74 3.68 15.67
N ALA A 323 -24.81 2.88 15.57
CA ALA A 323 -24.96 1.63 16.33
C ALA A 323 -24.66 1.78 17.85
N GLY A 324 -25.11 2.88 18.45
CA GLY A 324 -24.86 3.18 19.87
C GLY A 324 -23.55 3.88 20.18
N ASN A 325 -22.71 4.14 19.17
CA ASN A 325 -21.43 4.84 19.34
C ASN A 325 -21.58 6.31 18.95
N ALA A 326 -21.32 7.22 19.89
CA ALA A 326 -21.39 8.65 19.65
C ALA A 326 -20.11 9.15 18.96
N LEU A 327 -20.28 9.88 17.86
CA LEU A 327 -19.23 10.58 17.13
C LEU A 327 -19.55 12.07 17.13
N ARG A 328 -18.52 12.90 17.25
CA ARG A 328 -18.61 14.35 17.17
C ARG A 328 -17.43 14.91 16.42
N GLY A 329 -17.63 16.05 15.80
CA GLY A 329 -16.57 16.74 15.10
C GLY A 329 -16.89 18.20 14.85
N SER A 330 -15.93 18.88 14.27
CA SER A 330 -16.07 20.25 13.77
C SER A 330 -15.21 20.39 12.51
N PHE A 331 -15.61 21.33 11.66
CA PHE A 331 -14.86 21.64 10.44
C PHE A 331 -14.92 23.15 10.19
N SER A 332 -13.82 23.73 9.73
CA SER A 332 -13.83 25.08 9.16
C SER A 332 -12.93 25.17 7.96
N ALA A 333 -13.32 26.00 7.01
CA ALA A 333 -12.59 26.23 5.76
C ALA A 333 -12.61 27.72 5.40
N ALA A 334 -11.54 28.16 4.76
CA ALA A 334 -11.40 29.53 4.25
C ALA A 334 -10.56 29.53 2.95
N THR A 335 -10.66 30.58 2.18
CA THR A 335 -9.95 30.77 0.89
C THR A 335 -10.18 29.62 -0.10
N PRO A 336 -11.49 29.34 -0.46
CA PRO A 336 -11.85 28.12 -1.21
C PRO A 336 -11.36 28.13 -2.68
N MET A 337 -11.08 29.30 -3.26
CA MET A 337 -10.74 29.40 -4.68
C MET A 337 -9.23 29.43 -4.93
N SER A 338 -8.45 30.09 -4.06
CA SER A 338 -7.00 30.20 -4.25
C SER A 338 -6.23 29.04 -3.63
N ASP A 339 -6.48 28.78 -2.36
CA ASP A 339 -5.82 27.68 -1.61
C ASP A 339 -6.61 27.40 -0.33
N LEU A 340 -7.47 26.40 -0.40
CA LEU A 340 -8.37 26.05 0.69
C LEU A 340 -7.60 25.77 1.97
N ARG A 341 -7.79 26.59 3.00
CA ARG A 341 -7.32 26.33 4.35
C ARG A 341 -8.40 25.62 5.14
N PHE A 342 -8.06 24.54 5.78
CA PHE A 342 -9.02 23.80 6.58
C PHE A 342 -8.54 23.54 8.00
N LYS A 343 -9.51 23.40 8.91
CA LYS A 343 -9.35 22.82 10.24
C LYS A 343 -10.46 21.80 10.43
N ALA A 344 -10.12 20.62 10.92
CA ALA A 344 -11.07 19.57 11.21
C ALA A 344 -10.74 18.94 12.57
N ALA A 345 -11.78 18.58 13.32
CA ALA A 345 -11.63 17.78 14.53
C ALA A 345 -12.67 16.67 14.51
N ALA A 346 -12.30 15.50 15.00
CA ALA A 346 -13.19 14.36 15.12
C ALA A 346 -12.87 13.58 16.41
N ALA A 347 -13.89 13.32 17.21
CA ALA A 347 -13.76 12.55 18.43
C ALA A 347 -14.91 11.56 18.57
N GLY A 348 -14.61 10.37 19.06
CA GLY A 348 -15.64 9.37 19.32
C GLY A 348 -15.08 7.98 19.54
N LYS A 349 -15.99 7.06 19.73
CA LYS A 349 -15.75 5.64 19.91
C LYS A 349 -16.56 4.89 18.87
N VAL A 350 -15.93 3.99 18.12
CA VAL A 350 -16.56 3.17 17.08
C VAL A 350 -16.32 1.71 17.39
N ASP A 351 -17.40 0.95 17.56
CA ASP A 351 -17.39 -0.50 17.54
C ASP A 351 -17.41 -0.95 16.06
N LEU A 352 -16.30 -1.48 15.59
CA LEU A 352 -16.12 -1.90 14.20
C LEU A 352 -17.09 -3.04 13.80
N GLY A 353 -17.41 -3.94 14.75
CA GLY A 353 -18.40 -5.00 14.54
C GLY A 353 -19.81 -4.44 14.27
N ALA A 354 -20.14 -3.36 14.93
CA ALA A 354 -21.43 -2.69 14.79
C ALA A 354 -21.52 -1.82 13.53
N VAL A 355 -20.41 -1.49 12.86
CA VAL A 355 -20.43 -0.70 11.61
C VAL A 355 -21.20 -1.41 10.51
N LYS A 356 -21.09 -2.74 10.41
CA LYS A 356 -21.85 -3.55 9.45
C LYS A 356 -23.36 -3.47 9.61
N GLU A 357 -23.82 -3.09 10.79
CA GLU A 357 -25.25 -2.98 11.07
C GLU A 357 -25.87 -1.68 10.55
N VAL A 358 -25.03 -0.70 10.18
CA VAL A 358 -25.44 0.64 9.75
C VAL A 358 -24.86 1.08 8.41
N TYR A 359 -23.83 0.39 7.91
CA TYR A 359 -23.18 0.67 6.62
C TYR A 359 -22.90 -0.63 5.83
N PRO A 360 -23.24 -0.71 4.54
CA PRO A 360 -23.06 -1.91 3.73
C PRO A 360 -21.57 -2.13 3.40
N LEU A 361 -20.89 -2.88 4.26
CA LEU A 361 -19.56 -3.40 3.98
C LEU A 361 -19.69 -4.76 3.27
N GLY A 362 -18.90 -5.00 2.25
CA GLY A 362 -18.90 -6.29 1.55
C GLY A 362 -18.69 -7.47 2.51
N ASP A 363 -19.24 -8.64 2.18
CA ASP A 363 -19.26 -9.83 3.05
C ASP A 363 -17.86 -10.38 3.40
N SER A 364 -16.86 -10.07 2.59
CA SER A 364 -15.48 -10.51 2.78
C SER A 364 -14.72 -9.78 3.92
N ILE A 365 -15.29 -8.70 4.49
CA ILE A 365 -14.61 -7.91 5.53
C ILE A 365 -15.15 -8.30 6.90
N ALA A 366 -14.38 -9.08 7.66
CA ALA A 366 -14.66 -9.37 9.06
C ALA A 366 -14.00 -8.28 9.93
N LEU A 367 -14.80 -7.33 10.42
CA LEU A 367 -14.35 -6.31 11.35
C LEU A 367 -14.88 -6.61 12.75
N ALA A 368 -14.00 -6.56 13.73
CA ALA A 368 -14.34 -6.62 15.16
C ALA A 368 -13.44 -5.67 15.94
N GLY A 369 -13.88 -5.28 17.14
CA GLY A 369 -13.11 -4.43 18.03
C GLY A 369 -13.59 -3.00 18.09
N VAL A 370 -12.90 -2.19 18.87
CA VAL A 370 -13.30 -0.82 19.20
C VAL A 370 -12.15 0.14 18.86
N VAL A 371 -12.48 1.21 18.14
CA VAL A 371 -11.57 2.33 17.86
C VAL A 371 -12.08 3.56 18.59
N THR A 372 -11.25 4.14 19.44
CA THR A 372 -11.51 5.44 20.09
C THR A 372 -10.54 6.47 19.56
N ALA A 373 -11.04 7.56 19.02
CA ALA A 373 -10.24 8.63 18.44
C ALA A 373 -10.63 9.99 19.03
N ASP A 374 -9.64 10.85 19.20
CA ASP A 374 -9.78 12.28 19.46
C ASP A 374 -8.67 12.97 18.64
N MET A 375 -9.01 13.40 17.45
CA MET A 375 -8.08 13.83 16.42
C MET A 375 -8.43 15.21 15.92
N GLN A 376 -7.43 16.01 15.62
CA GLN A 376 -7.56 17.28 14.93
C GLN A 376 -6.51 17.40 13.83
N ALA A 377 -6.88 18.07 12.75
CA ALA A 377 -5.99 18.34 11.64
C ALA A 377 -6.23 19.75 11.09
N SER A 378 -5.19 20.41 10.63
CA SER A 378 -5.29 21.68 9.92
C SER A 378 -4.20 21.78 8.86
N GLY A 379 -4.52 22.42 7.75
CA GLY A 379 -3.58 22.52 6.63
C GLY A 379 -4.17 23.31 5.47
N ARG A 380 -3.52 23.16 4.33
CA ARG A 380 -3.94 23.74 3.05
C ARG A 380 -4.14 22.62 2.03
N MET A 381 -5.09 22.84 1.10
CA MET A 381 -5.34 21.87 0.02
C MET A 381 -4.13 21.75 -0.90
N SER A 382 -3.45 22.85 -1.19
CA SER A 382 -2.21 22.83 -1.97
C SER A 382 -1.08 21.99 -1.35
N ASP A 383 -1.08 21.81 -0.04
CA ASP A 383 -0.12 20.92 0.62
C ASP A 383 -0.49 19.45 0.40
N ILE A 384 -1.80 19.13 0.37
CA ILE A 384 -2.30 17.78 0.04
C ILE A 384 -2.03 17.46 -1.44
N GLU A 385 -2.38 18.36 -2.36
CA GLU A 385 -2.21 18.20 -3.81
C GLU A 385 -0.73 18.05 -4.23
N ARG A 386 0.14 18.80 -3.57
CA ARG A 386 1.60 18.71 -3.75
C ARG A 386 2.23 17.63 -2.87
N GLU A 387 1.37 16.86 -2.21
CA GLU A 387 1.76 15.77 -1.33
C GLU A 387 2.74 16.20 -0.20
N ARG A 388 2.69 17.43 0.25
CA ARG A 388 3.49 17.95 1.38
C ARG A 388 2.77 17.70 2.70
N TYR A 389 2.54 16.44 3.01
CA TYR A 389 1.75 16.03 4.17
C TYR A 389 2.39 16.42 5.51
N GLU A 390 3.70 16.68 5.53
CA GLU A 390 4.42 17.22 6.68
C GLU A 390 3.99 18.65 7.06
N ALA A 391 3.40 19.38 6.13
CA ALA A 391 2.84 20.71 6.38
C ALA A 391 1.46 20.65 7.05
N ILE A 392 0.83 19.47 7.09
CA ILE A 392 -0.46 19.28 7.76
C ILE A 392 -0.23 19.08 9.24
N ALA A 393 -0.77 19.99 10.03
CA ALA A 393 -0.74 19.89 11.49
C ALA A 393 -1.81 18.89 11.96
N ALA A 394 -1.45 17.60 12.02
CA ALA A 394 -2.29 16.55 12.57
C ALA A 394 -1.87 16.25 14.01
N SER A 395 -2.81 16.19 14.95
CA SER A 395 -2.56 15.83 16.34
C SER A 395 -3.76 15.15 16.97
N GLY A 396 -3.51 14.36 18.02
CA GLY A 396 -4.59 13.69 18.75
C GLY A 396 -4.16 12.37 19.36
N ARG A 397 -5.15 11.60 19.76
CA ARG A 397 -4.99 10.27 20.35
C ARG A 397 -5.86 9.27 19.62
N LEU A 398 -5.33 8.08 19.45
CA LEU A 398 -6.02 6.93 18.87
C LEU A 398 -5.79 5.72 19.76
N THR A 399 -6.88 5.04 20.15
CA THR A 399 -6.82 3.77 20.86
C THR A 399 -7.62 2.73 20.08
N VAL A 400 -7.04 1.57 19.89
CA VAL A 400 -7.63 0.44 19.18
C VAL A 400 -7.67 -0.74 20.16
N GLU A 401 -8.79 -1.40 20.31
CA GLU A 401 -8.97 -2.50 21.27
C GLU A 401 -9.75 -3.65 20.61
N GLY A 402 -9.24 -4.88 20.75
CA GLY A 402 -9.94 -6.09 20.32
C GLY A 402 -10.16 -6.20 18.81
N VAL A 403 -9.35 -5.52 17.99
CA VAL A 403 -9.47 -5.58 16.53
C VAL A 403 -8.89 -6.89 16.01
N THR A 404 -9.68 -7.59 15.21
CA THR A 404 -9.25 -8.79 14.50
C THR A 404 -9.20 -8.49 13.01
N ALA A 405 -8.10 -8.86 12.37
CA ALA A 405 -7.89 -8.70 10.94
C ALA A 405 -7.32 -9.98 10.34
N ALA A 406 -7.89 -10.42 9.22
CA ALA A 406 -7.31 -11.45 8.38
C ALA A 406 -6.43 -10.78 7.32
N LEU A 407 -5.14 -11.01 7.38
CA LEU A 407 -4.16 -10.51 6.41
C LEU A 407 -3.68 -11.68 5.55
N ALA A 408 -3.60 -11.47 4.23
CA ALA A 408 -3.13 -12.50 3.32
C ALA A 408 -1.71 -12.97 3.67
N GLY A 409 -1.54 -14.28 3.84
CA GLY A 409 -0.25 -14.88 4.14
C GLY A 409 0.17 -14.83 5.61
N LEU A 410 -0.69 -14.36 6.52
CA LEU A 410 -0.46 -14.39 7.96
C LEU A 410 -1.62 -15.12 8.68
N PRO A 411 -1.37 -15.75 9.83
CA PRO A 411 -2.43 -16.17 10.72
C PRO A 411 -3.30 -15.01 11.17
N GLU A 412 -4.46 -15.28 11.74
CA GLU A 412 -5.35 -14.25 12.26
C GLU A 412 -4.60 -13.28 13.19
N VAL A 413 -4.63 -12.00 12.85
CA VAL A 413 -3.98 -10.94 13.62
C VAL A 413 -5.02 -10.34 14.57
N LYS A 414 -4.75 -10.40 15.86
CA LYS A 414 -5.58 -9.79 16.91
C LYS A 414 -4.84 -8.66 17.60
N VAL A 415 -5.28 -7.43 17.39
CA VAL A 415 -4.81 -6.28 18.16
C VAL A 415 -5.57 -6.26 19.49
N ARG A 416 -4.94 -6.70 20.57
CA ARG A 416 -5.52 -6.66 21.90
C ARG A 416 -5.74 -5.21 22.32
N ARG A 417 -4.71 -4.41 22.18
CA ARG A 417 -4.75 -2.97 22.42
C ARG A 417 -3.61 -2.28 21.67
N ALA A 418 -3.92 -1.12 21.08
CA ALA A 418 -2.92 -0.19 20.60
C ALA A 418 -3.31 1.22 21.05
N ALA A 419 -2.41 1.92 21.72
CA ALA A 419 -2.58 3.30 22.15
C ALA A 419 -1.50 4.16 21.54
N MET A 420 -1.90 5.19 20.82
CA MET A 420 -0.98 6.06 20.11
C MET A 420 -1.38 7.53 20.20
N SER A 421 -0.41 8.40 20.20
CA SER A 421 -0.58 9.84 20.02
C SER A 421 0.07 10.28 18.72
N VAL A 422 -0.64 11.13 18.02
CA VAL A 422 -0.24 11.67 16.71
C VAL A 422 0.16 13.12 16.89
N SER A 423 1.25 13.52 16.29
CA SER A 423 1.70 14.91 16.16
C SER A 423 2.27 15.14 14.75
N PRO A 424 2.43 16.38 14.27
CA PRO A 424 3.02 16.62 12.96
C PRO A 424 4.42 16.01 12.79
N ALA A 425 5.20 15.95 13.87
CA ALA A 425 6.57 15.45 13.86
C ALA A 425 6.66 13.92 14.01
N ALA A 426 5.74 13.31 14.77
CA ALA A 426 5.86 11.91 15.14
C ALA A 426 4.52 11.26 15.55
N LEU A 427 4.45 9.96 15.32
CA LEU A 427 3.49 9.06 15.93
C LEU A 427 4.17 8.36 17.09
N THR A 428 3.69 8.59 18.31
CA THR A 428 4.18 7.92 19.51
C THR A 428 3.24 6.76 19.86
N LEU A 429 3.76 5.55 19.76
CA LEU A 429 3.11 4.32 20.17
C LEU A 429 3.44 4.08 21.64
N SER A 430 2.49 4.39 22.53
CA SER A 430 2.68 4.18 23.97
C SER A 430 2.48 2.73 24.36
N GLU A 431 1.63 2.02 23.64
CA GLU A 431 1.32 0.62 23.87
C GLU A 431 0.85 -0.02 22.56
N LEU A 432 1.38 -1.18 22.24
CA LEU A 432 0.85 -2.09 21.23
C LEU A 432 0.90 -3.50 21.80
N GLY A 433 -0.22 -4.19 21.83
CA GLY A 433 -0.33 -5.60 22.15
C GLY A 433 -1.02 -6.31 21.01
N VAL A 434 -0.30 -7.17 20.29
CA VAL A 434 -0.81 -7.94 19.14
C VAL A 434 -0.60 -9.41 19.41
N THR A 435 -1.55 -10.22 18.95
CA THR A 435 -1.40 -11.68 18.89
C THR A 435 -1.54 -12.11 17.43
N VAL A 436 -0.61 -12.91 16.92
CA VAL A 436 -0.63 -13.49 15.59
C VAL A 436 -0.45 -14.99 15.72
N GLY A 437 -1.50 -15.76 15.49
CA GLY A 437 -1.51 -17.18 15.86
C GLY A 437 -1.17 -17.39 17.33
N ARG A 438 -0.10 -18.14 17.62
CA ARG A 438 0.40 -18.38 18.99
C ARG A 438 1.35 -17.30 19.50
N SER A 439 1.81 -16.41 18.61
CA SER A 439 2.78 -15.37 18.94
C SER A 439 2.13 -14.17 19.60
N ASP A 440 2.70 -13.67 20.69
CA ASP A 440 2.36 -12.41 21.31
C ASP A 440 3.45 -11.38 21.03
N ILE A 441 3.06 -10.18 20.64
CA ILE A 441 3.99 -9.07 20.35
C ILE A 441 3.52 -7.85 21.11
N GLU A 442 4.38 -7.30 21.94
CA GLU A 442 4.20 -6.01 22.59
C GLU A 442 5.24 -5.04 22.04
N ALA A 443 4.82 -3.82 21.74
CA ALA A 443 5.73 -2.80 21.26
C ALA A 443 5.36 -1.42 21.77
N SER A 444 6.38 -0.59 21.94
CA SER A 444 6.24 0.84 22.23
C SER A 444 7.38 1.62 21.56
N GLY A 445 7.16 2.91 21.30
CA GLY A 445 8.20 3.73 20.68
C GLY A 445 7.68 4.90 19.89
N THR A 446 8.50 5.40 18.97
CA THR A 446 8.20 6.60 18.19
C THR A 446 8.52 6.36 16.73
N LEU A 447 7.60 6.74 15.86
CA LEU A 447 7.73 6.70 14.40
C LEU A 447 7.66 8.13 13.85
N SER A 448 8.53 8.48 12.95
CA SER A 448 8.54 9.75 12.22
C SER A 448 8.40 9.52 10.72
N ASN A 449 7.99 10.56 10.00
CA ASN A 449 7.67 10.49 8.58
C ASN A 449 6.56 9.46 8.25
N TYR A 450 5.66 9.19 9.23
CA TYR A 450 4.59 8.20 9.07
C TYR A 450 3.58 8.59 7.99
N ILE A 451 3.31 9.90 7.81
CA ILE A 451 2.42 10.42 6.76
C ILE A 451 3.04 10.19 5.38
N GLY A 452 4.31 10.56 5.22
CA GLY A 452 5.05 10.33 3.99
C GLY A 452 5.15 8.85 3.61
N TYR A 453 5.29 7.98 4.61
CA TYR A 453 5.29 6.53 4.42
C TYR A 453 3.94 6.00 3.92
N LEU A 454 2.84 6.40 4.58
CA LEU A 454 1.49 5.91 4.26
C LEU A 454 0.97 6.40 2.90
N LEU A 455 1.34 7.61 2.49
CA LEU A 455 0.74 8.27 1.34
C LEU A 455 1.69 8.41 0.14
N ARG A 456 3.02 8.23 0.34
CA ARG A 456 4.06 8.44 -0.69
C ARG A 456 5.09 7.34 -0.78
N ASP A 457 4.93 6.26 -0.08
CA ASP A 457 5.92 5.19 0.00
C ASP A 457 7.33 5.67 0.42
N GLN A 458 7.38 6.79 1.19
CA GLN A 458 8.63 7.32 1.73
C GLN A 458 9.15 6.48 2.88
N THR A 459 10.40 6.74 3.30
CA THR A 459 11.02 5.99 4.38
C THR A 459 10.39 6.30 5.73
N LEU A 460 9.82 5.28 6.38
CA LEU A 460 9.38 5.30 7.77
C LEU A 460 10.60 5.20 8.67
N ARG A 461 10.77 6.15 9.59
CA ARG A 461 11.87 6.17 10.54
C ARG A 461 11.37 6.02 11.95
N GLY A 462 12.15 5.40 12.82
CA GLY A 462 11.76 5.35 14.21
C GLY A 462 12.58 4.41 15.09
N ARG A 463 12.16 4.39 16.35
CA ARG A 463 12.69 3.46 17.36
C ARG A 463 11.52 2.77 18.03
N LEU A 464 11.61 1.45 18.13
CA LEU A 464 10.63 0.62 18.81
C LEU A 464 11.33 -0.32 19.80
N ASP A 465 10.74 -0.48 20.96
CA ASP A 465 11.08 -1.51 21.93
C ASP A 465 10.03 -2.62 21.82
N VAL A 466 10.48 -3.82 21.48
CA VAL A 466 9.63 -4.97 21.21
C VAL A 466 9.84 -6.02 22.29
N ARG A 467 8.76 -6.57 22.80
CA ARG A 467 8.73 -7.65 23.78
C ARG A 467 7.80 -8.76 23.31
N SER A 468 8.13 -10.00 23.70
CA SER A 468 7.28 -11.16 23.44
C SER A 468 7.54 -12.24 24.47
N SER A 469 6.51 -12.96 24.89
CA SER A 469 6.68 -14.16 25.70
C SER A 469 6.90 -15.38 24.82
N LEU A 470 6.29 -15.42 23.65
CA LEU A 470 6.46 -16.46 22.64
C LEU A 470 6.38 -15.86 21.23
N LEU A 471 7.43 -16.03 20.45
CA LEU A 471 7.47 -15.71 19.04
C LEU A 471 7.67 -17.00 18.22
N ASP A 472 6.61 -17.49 17.61
CA ASP A 472 6.65 -18.67 16.76
C ASP A 472 6.87 -18.27 15.31
N LEU A 473 8.13 -18.27 14.87
CA LEU A 473 8.47 -17.92 13.50
C LEU A 473 8.04 -18.99 12.49
N ASN A 474 7.81 -20.22 12.91
CA ASN A 474 7.32 -21.27 12.01
C ASN A 474 5.89 -20.97 11.55
N GLU A 475 5.06 -20.49 12.48
CA GLU A 475 3.68 -20.08 12.17
C GLU A 475 3.62 -18.76 11.40
N LEU A 476 4.49 -17.80 11.74
CA LEU A 476 4.51 -16.47 11.10
C LEU A 476 5.06 -16.49 9.66
N LEU A 477 5.98 -17.43 9.36
CA LEU A 477 6.68 -17.53 8.08
C LEU A 477 6.21 -18.73 7.23
N GLY A 478 5.30 -19.56 7.75
CA GLY A 478 4.70 -20.69 7.05
C GLY A 478 3.68 -20.27 5.99
N ASP A 479 3.35 -21.17 5.08
CA ASP A 479 2.35 -20.95 4.04
C ASP A 479 0.93 -21.04 4.63
N ALA A 480 0.24 -19.90 4.78
CA ALA A 480 -1.14 -19.85 5.25
C ALA A 480 -2.15 -20.51 4.27
N SER A 481 -1.73 -20.87 3.06
CA SER A 481 -2.61 -21.47 2.04
C SER A 481 -2.97 -22.94 2.33
N GLU A 482 -2.25 -23.65 3.18
CA GLU A 482 -2.60 -25.02 3.55
C GLU A 482 -3.60 -25.12 4.72
N ALA A 483 -3.84 -24.02 5.44
CA ALA A 483 -4.80 -24.00 6.55
C ALA A 483 -6.30 -23.89 6.11
N SER A 484 -6.58 -23.71 4.82
CA SER A 484 -7.95 -23.47 4.29
C SER A 484 -8.50 -24.60 3.43
N ALA A 485 -7.79 -25.72 3.27
CA ALA A 485 -8.33 -26.89 2.57
C ALA A 485 -9.04 -27.78 3.61
N ASP A 486 -10.35 -27.58 3.73
CA ASP A 486 -11.30 -28.51 4.38
C ASP A 486 -11.38 -29.82 3.57
N THR A 487 -10.35 -30.64 3.68
CA THR A 487 -10.36 -32.02 3.27
C THR A 487 -9.77 -32.84 4.42
N GLY A 488 -10.61 -33.68 5.02
CA GLY A 488 -10.36 -34.50 6.21
C GLY A 488 -9.18 -35.47 6.15
N ALA A 489 -8.02 -35.01 5.74
CA ALA A 489 -6.73 -35.66 5.90
C ALA A 489 -6.04 -35.07 7.13
N ALA A 490 -5.57 -35.93 8.01
CA ALA A 490 -4.86 -35.54 9.22
C ALA A 490 -3.76 -34.51 8.88
N ALA A 491 -3.85 -33.33 9.51
CA ALA A 491 -2.86 -32.28 9.37
C ALA A 491 -1.46 -32.84 9.63
N ALA A 492 -0.53 -32.67 8.69
CA ALA A 492 0.87 -32.93 8.92
C ALA A 492 1.35 -32.10 10.13
N PRO A 493 2.30 -32.63 10.96
CA PRO A 493 2.80 -31.88 12.10
C PRO A 493 3.31 -30.51 11.64
N ALA A 494 3.00 -29.45 12.39
CA ALA A 494 3.36 -28.04 12.08
C ALA A 494 4.87 -27.80 11.85
N ASP A 495 5.71 -28.76 12.21
CA ASP A 495 7.18 -28.73 12.04
C ASP A 495 7.67 -28.92 10.59
N THR A 496 6.76 -29.11 9.59
CA THR A 496 7.11 -29.40 8.19
C THR A 496 6.58 -28.38 7.18
N ALA A 497 5.89 -27.31 7.63
CA ALA A 497 5.46 -26.25 6.72
C ALA A 497 6.69 -25.54 6.11
N ALA A 498 6.72 -25.45 4.79
CA ALA A 498 7.81 -24.76 4.08
C ALA A 498 7.77 -23.25 4.42
N MET A 499 8.84 -22.73 5.00
CA MET A 499 8.99 -21.32 5.33
C MET A 499 9.19 -20.50 4.05
N ARG A 500 8.82 -19.24 4.06
CA ARG A 500 9.09 -18.31 2.96
C ARG A 500 10.13 -17.27 3.35
N ALA A 501 11.01 -16.93 2.41
CA ALA A 501 11.96 -15.84 2.59
C ALA A 501 11.22 -14.52 2.84
N VAL A 502 11.55 -13.86 3.95
CA VAL A 502 10.95 -12.58 4.34
C VAL A 502 11.58 -11.45 3.56
N VAL A 503 10.82 -10.80 2.72
CA VAL A 503 11.28 -9.61 2.01
C VAL A 503 11.30 -8.42 2.98
N VAL A 504 12.48 -7.84 3.20
CA VAL A 504 12.65 -6.65 4.03
C VAL A 504 12.34 -5.40 3.20
N PRO A 505 11.34 -4.58 3.57
CA PRO A 505 11.01 -3.37 2.83
C PRO A 505 12.20 -2.40 2.76
N GLN A 506 12.37 -1.75 1.61
CA GLN A 506 13.48 -0.81 1.40
C GLN A 506 13.23 0.57 2.03
N ASN A 507 11.96 0.90 2.23
CA ASN A 507 11.48 2.18 2.76
C ASN A 507 11.29 2.18 4.29
N LEU A 508 12.07 1.39 5.01
CA LEU A 508 12.17 1.40 6.46
C LEU A 508 13.55 1.88 6.92
N ASP A 509 13.58 2.58 8.06
CA ASP A 509 14.78 2.97 8.81
C ASP A 509 14.42 2.93 10.30
N LEU A 510 14.40 1.70 10.85
CA LEU A 510 13.92 1.43 12.19
C LEU A 510 15.03 0.87 13.07
N ALA A 511 15.17 1.43 14.25
CA ALA A 511 15.98 0.88 15.33
C ALA A 511 15.07 0.12 16.30
N LEU A 512 15.29 -1.17 16.47
CA LEU A 512 14.49 -2.04 17.31
C LEU A 512 15.31 -2.53 18.50
N GLY A 513 14.80 -2.32 19.71
CA GLY A 513 15.24 -3.04 20.91
C GLY A 513 14.34 -4.26 21.07
N ALA A 514 14.90 -5.45 21.22
CA ALA A 514 14.14 -6.68 21.36
C ALA A 514 14.46 -7.41 22.67
N SER A 515 13.40 -7.88 23.34
CA SER A 515 13.47 -8.73 24.53
C SER A 515 12.39 -9.79 24.44
N LEU A 516 12.77 -10.99 23.99
CA LEU A 516 11.86 -12.07 23.65
C LEU A 516 12.17 -13.28 24.53
N LYS A 517 11.19 -13.77 25.27
CA LYS A 517 11.45 -14.87 26.21
C LYS A 517 11.68 -16.18 25.50
N LYS A 518 10.92 -16.46 24.45
CA LYS A 518 11.04 -17.70 23.67
C LYS A 518 10.78 -17.44 22.21
N ILE A 519 11.69 -17.92 21.35
CA ILE A 519 11.54 -17.93 19.90
C ILE A 519 11.58 -19.37 19.42
N LEU A 520 10.62 -19.76 18.60
CA LEU A 520 10.61 -21.02 17.87
C LEU A 520 10.94 -20.74 16.41
N PHE A 521 12.01 -21.35 15.91
CA PHE A 521 12.45 -21.22 14.52
C PHE A 521 12.92 -22.56 13.97
N GLN A 522 12.18 -23.13 13.02
CA GLN A 522 12.35 -24.52 12.61
C GLN A 522 12.28 -25.43 13.86
N LYS A 523 13.33 -26.20 14.14
CA LYS A 523 13.45 -27.01 15.34
C LYS A 523 14.20 -26.35 16.49
N MET A 524 14.73 -25.14 16.23
CA MET A 524 15.48 -24.38 17.24
C MET A 524 14.53 -23.76 18.26
N VAL A 525 14.93 -23.82 19.49
CA VAL A 525 14.34 -23.12 20.62
C VAL A 525 15.39 -22.14 21.13
N LEU A 526 15.08 -20.84 21.04
CA LEU A 526 15.93 -19.77 21.52
C LEU A 526 15.22 -19.12 22.72
N ASP A 527 15.85 -19.18 23.87
CA ASP A 527 15.30 -18.64 25.11
C ASP A 527 16.04 -17.35 25.50
N ASP A 528 15.34 -16.44 26.17
CA ASP A 528 15.85 -15.18 26.73
C ASP A 528 16.61 -14.32 25.73
N PHE A 529 16.05 -14.22 24.52
CA PHE A 529 16.64 -13.40 23.46
C PHE A 529 16.60 -11.93 23.82
N THR A 530 17.74 -11.28 23.75
CA THR A 530 17.88 -9.83 23.88
C THR A 530 18.82 -9.29 22.80
N GLY A 531 18.55 -8.08 22.33
CA GLY A 531 19.44 -7.46 21.35
C GLY A 531 18.88 -6.20 20.71
N SER A 532 19.67 -5.63 19.83
CA SER A 532 19.27 -4.51 18.99
C SER A 532 19.35 -4.89 17.52
N LEU A 533 18.30 -4.50 16.78
CA LEU A 533 18.18 -4.72 15.35
C LEU A 533 18.02 -3.35 14.65
N THR A 534 18.58 -3.23 13.48
CA THR A 534 18.31 -2.08 12.60
C THR A 534 17.74 -2.61 11.30
N VAL A 535 16.57 -2.13 10.91
CA VAL A 535 15.93 -2.47 9.64
C VAL A 535 16.05 -1.28 8.72
N ALA A 536 16.89 -1.35 7.71
CA ALA A 536 17.08 -0.24 6.77
C ALA A 536 17.45 -0.75 5.37
N LYS A 537 16.88 -0.12 4.34
CA LYS A 537 17.25 -0.35 2.93
C LYS A 537 17.26 -1.83 2.54
N GLY A 538 16.21 -2.56 2.87
CA GLY A 538 16.10 -3.99 2.54
C GLY A 538 17.01 -4.92 3.37
N THR A 539 17.55 -4.44 4.48
CA THR A 539 18.49 -5.18 5.32
C THR A 539 18.11 -5.08 6.79
N VAL A 540 18.12 -6.22 7.47
CA VAL A 540 18.07 -6.33 8.94
C VAL A 540 19.50 -6.53 9.43
N SER A 541 20.03 -5.56 10.15
CA SER A 541 21.33 -5.67 10.84
C SER A 541 21.09 -6.05 12.29
N MET A 542 21.76 -7.07 12.73
CA MET A 542 21.68 -7.67 14.05
C MET A 542 22.93 -7.27 14.87
N ASN A 543 22.69 -6.57 15.97
CA ASN A 543 23.80 -6.08 16.80
C ASN A 543 23.67 -6.62 18.23
N ARG A 544 24.74 -7.23 18.74
CA ARG A 544 24.83 -7.69 20.13
C ARG A 544 23.62 -8.52 20.57
N LEU A 545 23.28 -9.54 19.82
CA LEU A 545 22.26 -10.50 20.21
C LEU A 545 22.82 -11.39 21.31
N ALA A 546 22.03 -11.68 22.35
CA ALA A 546 22.32 -12.64 23.38
C ALA A 546 21.10 -13.51 23.62
N MET A 547 21.31 -14.83 23.77
CA MET A 547 20.24 -15.80 23.95
C MET A 547 20.79 -17.10 24.53
N ASN A 548 19.89 -17.95 25.01
CA ASN A 548 20.18 -19.33 25.29
C ASN A 548 19.76 -20.20 24.10
N ALA A 549 20.67 -21.01 23.59
CA ALA A 549 20.46 -21.90 22.45
C ALA A 549 21.28 -23.16 22.59
N PHE A 550 20.79 -24.29 22.09
CA PHE A 550 21.47 -25.58 22.07
C PHE A 550 21.93 -26.08 23.44
N GLY A 551 21.25 -25.66 24.50
CA GLY A 551 21.61 -25.98 25.88
C GLY A 551 22.71 -25.10 26.49
N GLY A 552 23.26 -24.17 25.75
CA GLY A 552 24.30 -23.24 26.16
C GLY A 552 23.90 -21.75 25.96
N ARG A 553 24.87 -20.87 26.05
CA ARG A 553 24.70 -19.43 25.83
C ARG A 553 25.25 -19.05 24.47
N MET A 554 24.53 -18.24 23.74
CA MET A 554 24.92 -17.74 22.42
C MET A 554 24.92 -16.23 22.39
N SER A 555 25.96 -15.64 21.85
CA SER A 555 25.98 -14.26 21.39
C SER A 555 26.16 -14.23 19.87
N ALA A 556 25.47 -13.30 19.19
CA ALA A 556 25.55 -13.19 17.74
C ALA A 556 25.46 -11.73 17.25
N SER A 557 26.01 -11.52 16.08
CA SER A 557 25.81 -10.32 15.27
C SER A 557 25.81 -10.70 13.79
N GLY A 558 25.26 -9.85 12.93
CA GLY A 558 25.20 -10.19 11.51
C GLY A 558 24.23 -9.34 10.72
N SER A 559 23.85 -9.83 9.57
CA SER A 559 22.86 -9.18 8.72
C SER A 559 22.10 -10.18 7.84
N TYR A 560 20.82 -9.90 7.66
CA TYR A 560 19.95 -10.55 6.69
C TYR A 560 19.51 -9.49 5.67
N SER A 561 19.75 -9.72 4.38
CA SER A 561 19.50 -8.71 3.35
C SER A 561 18.77 -9.29 2.14
N THR A 562 17.68 -8.66 1.77
CA THR A 562 16.93 -8.89 0.53
C THR A 562 17.13 -7.76 -0.49
N ALA A 563 18.01 -6.81 -0.21
CA ALA A 563 18.19 -5.60 -1.00
C ALA A 563 18.67 -5.87 -2.44
N ALA A 564 19.51 -6.88 -2.62
CA ALA A 564 20.04 -7.24 -3.94
C ALA A 564 19.20 -8.31 -4.65
N ASP A 565 18.64 -9.26 -3.89
CA ASP A 565 17.87 -10.38 -4.42
C ASP A 565 16.89 -10.86 -3.35
N ALA A 566 15.60 -10.60 -3.57
CA ALA A 566 14.54 -11.01 -2.65
C ALA A 566 14.28 -12.52 -2.66
N GLN A 567 14.62 -13.21 -3.76
CA GLN A 567 14.45 -14.66 -3.92
C GLN A 567 15.58 -15.46 -3.26
N ARG A 568 16.75 -14.83 -3.11
CA ARG A 568 17.95 -15.45 -2.53
C ARG A 568 18.61 -14.49 -1.54
N PRO A 569 18.01 -14.31 -0.35
CA PRO A 569 18.53 -13.39 0.67
C PRO A 569 19.97 -13.70 1.06
N ALA A 570 20.75 -12.66 1.31
CA ALA A 570 22.10 -12.81 1.82
C ALA A 570 22.07 -12.85 3.36
N LEU A 571 22.73 -13.83 3.97
CA LEU A 571 22.93 -13.96 5.40
C LEU A 571 24.41 -13.84 5.74
N LYS A 572 24.75 -12.97 6.69
CA LYS A 572 26.06 -12.95 7.36
C LYS A 572 25.82 -13.12 8.85
N LEU A 573 26.59 -13.95 9.50
CA LEU A 573 26.44 -14.24 10.91
C LEU A 573 27.83 -14.44 11.53
N ASN A 574 28.10 -13.69 12.59
CA ASN A 574 29.18 -13.96 13.51
C ASN A 574 28.57 -14.41 14.84
N ALA A 575 28.91 -15.58 15.29
CA ALA A 575 28.33 -16.19 16.47
C ALA A 575 29.40 -16.75 17.39
N GLU A 576 29.19 -16.55 18.68
CA GLU A 576 29.93 -17.20 19.76
C GLU A 576 28.97 -18.03 20.61
N ILE A 577 29.26 -19.28 20.79
CA ILE A 577 28.46 -20.22 21.57
C ILE A 577 29.34 -20.75 22.70
N ALA A 578 28.82 -20.76 23.90
CA ALA A 578 29.49 -21.29 25.08
C ALA A 578 28.66 -22.41 25.74
N ASP A 579 29.32 -23.48 26.05
CA ASP A 579 28.78 -24.62 26.80
C ASP A 579 27.53 -25.27 26.13
N ALA A 580 27.49 -25.32 24.79
CA ALA A 580 26.40 -25.99 24.06
C ALA A 580 26.56 -27.52 24.03
N SER A 581 25.44 -28.22 24.00
CA SER A 581 25.41 -29.68 23.91
C SER A 581 25.50 -30.15 22.46
N PHE A 582 26.36 -31.10 22.15
CA PHE A 582 26.49 -31.73 20.83
C PHE A 582 25.17 -32.36 20.37
N SER A 583 24.52 -33.15 21.25
CA SER A 583 23.25 -33.82 20.94
C SER A 583 22.12 -32.84 20.70
N THR A 584 21.96 -31.81 21.54
CA THR A 584 20.93 -30.78 21.36
C THR A 584 21.11 -29.99 20.05
N THR A 585 22.39 -29.71 19.71
CA THR A 585 22.69 -29.03 18.44
C THR A 585 22.34 -29.89 17.23
N PHE A 586 22.64 -31.18 17.29
CA PHE A 586 22.30 -32.15 16.25
C PHE A 586 20.77 -32.27 16.08
N ASP A 587 20.01 -32.31 17.17
CA ASP A 587 18.55 -32.44 17.14
C ASP A 587 17.87 -31.17 16.56
N GLN A 588 18.41 -30.01 16.86
CA GLN A 588 17.81 -28.72 16.52
C GLN A 588 18.28 -28.12 15.16
N LEU A 589 19.46 -28.51 14.66
CA LEU A 589 20.01 -27.94 13.42
C LEU A 589 20.13 -28.99 12.31
N ASP A 590 19.25 -28.93 11.33
CA ASP A 590 19.26 -29.82 10.16
C ASP A 590 20.57 -29.74 9.35
N VAL A 591 21.19 -28.55 9.28
CA VAL A 591 22.49 -28.36 8.63
C VAL A 591 23.58 -29.18 9.34
N VAL A 592 23.59 -29.20 10.66
CA VAL A 592 24.56 -30.01 11.45
C VAL A 592 24.26 -31.48 11.25
N ARG A 593 23.01 -31.87 11.21
CA ARG A 593 22.61 -33.29 10.97
C ARG A 593 23.10 -33.79 9.62
N ARG A 594 23.11 -32.96 8.61
CA ARG A 594 23.61 -33.29 7.24
C ARG A 594 25.12 -33.24 7.14
N MET A 595 25.75 -32.21 7.71
CA MET A 595 27.18 -31.94 7.51
C MET A 595 28.08 -32.67 8.55
N VAL A 596 27.60 -32.84 9.77
CA VAL A 596 28.38 -33.35 10.88
C VAL A 596 27.59 -34.41 11.67
N PRO A 597 27.24 -35.55 11.01
CA PRO A 597 26.44 -36.61 11.67
C PRO A 597 27.12 -37.18 12.92
N LEU A 598 28.41 -36.94 13.07
CA LEU A 598 29.18 -37.31 14.25
C LEU A 598 28.63 -36.71 15.56
N PHE A 599 27.97 -35.52 15.49
CA PHE A 599 27.39 -34.86 16.67
C PHE A 599 26.32 -35.73 17.36
N GLU A 600 25.58 -36.53 16.60
CA GLU A 600 24.60 -37.48 17.14
C GLU A 600 25.20 -38.45 18.17
N LYS A 601 26.44 -38.92 17.89
CA LYS A 601 27.14 -39.92 18.67
C LYS A 601 28.18 -39.31 19.62
N THR A 602 28.19 -37.99 19.73
CA THR A 602 29.13 -37.22 20.52
C THR A 602 28.45 -36.72 21.79
N GLY A 603 28.97 -37.07 22.93
CA GLY A 603 28.54 -36.58 24.24
C GLY A 603 29.51 -35.53 24.78
N GLY A 604 28.99 -34.65 25.62
CA GLY A 604 29.72 -33.53 26.23
C GLY A 604 29.24 -32.20 25.70
N ASP A 605 29.88 -31.14 26.14
CA ASP A 605 29.57 -29.76 25.77
C ASP A 605 30.72 -29.15 24.99
N TYR A 606 30.39 -28.18 24.16
CA TYR A 606 31.36 -27.44 23.34
C TYR A 606 31.14 -25.96 23.40
N SER A 607 32.17 -25.20 23.14
CA SER A 607 32.13 -23.79 22.81
C SER A 607 32.62 -23.60 21.38
N MET A 608 31.99 -22.67 20.62
CA MET A 608 32.26 -22.44 19.20
C MET A 608 32.30 -20.97 18.89
N SER A 609 33.26 -20.58 18.08
CA SER A 609 33.20 -19.32 17.31
C SER A 609 32.94 -19.65 15.85
N LEU A 610 32.06 -18.87 15.22
CA LEU A 610 31.65 -19.07 13.84
C LEU A 610 31.51 -17.72 13.15
N ASP A 611 32.16 -17.55 12.01
CA ASP A 611 31.92 -16.49 11.05
C ASP A 611 31.39 -17.12 9.77
N LEU A 612 30.14 -16.76 9.38
CA LEU A 612 29.39 -17.41 8.31
C LEU A 612 28.83 -16.39 7.34
N ALA A 613 28.95 -16.68 6.05
CA ALA A 613 28.28 -15.98 4.97
C ALA A 613 27.66 -16.98 4.00
N THR A 614 26.40 -16.78 3.63
CA THR A 614 25.68 -17.61 2.67
C THR A 614 24.52 -16.85 2.04
N ARG A 615 23.98 -17.39 0.94
CA ARG A 615 22.63 -17.04 0.49
C ARG A 615 21.64 -18.07 1.03
N LEU A 616 20.42 -17.62 1.25
CA LEU A 616 19.33 -18.52 1.65
C LEU A 616 18.47 -18.86 0.43
N THR A 617 17.84 -20.02 0.47
CA THR A 617 16.78 -20.42 -0.45
C THR A 617 15.47 -19.71 -0.11
N GLN A 618 14.43 -19.89 -0.91
CA GLN A 618 13.08 -19.40 -0.61
C GLN A 618 12.49 -20.04 0.66
N THR A 619 12.96 -21.23 1.03
CA THR A 619 12.56 -21.94 2.26
C THR A 619 13.42 -21.59 3.47
N MET A 620 14.23 -20.53 3.38
CA MET A 620 15.14 -20.07 4.44
C MET A 620 16.28 -21.05 4.79
N ASP A 621 16.50 -22.09 3.98
CA ASP A 621 17.63 -22.99 4.12
C ASP A 621 18.90 -22.35 3.55
N PRO A 622 20.09 -22.64 4.10
CA PRO A 622 21.35 -22.23 3.48
C PRO A 622 21.51 -22.81 2.08
N ASP A 623 21.87 -21.98 1.13
CA ASP A 623 22.34 -22.42 -0.19
C ASP A 623 23.79 -22.92 -0.02
N TYR A 624 23.94 -24.22 0.12
CA TYR A 624 25.23 -24.85 0.40
C TYR A 624 26.32 -24.58 -0.62
N ALA A 625 25.95 -24.25 -1.85
CA ALA A 625 26.91 -23.85 -2.89
C ALA A 625 27.53 -22.47 -2.61
N THR A 626 26.84 -21.63 -1.84
CA THR A 626 27.30 -20.29 -1.47
C THR A 626 27.82 -20.21 -0.03
N LEU A 627 27.68 -21.31 0.74
CA LEU A 627 28.04 -21.35 2.14
C LEU A 627 29.55 -21.24 2.32
N GLN A 628 29.96 -20.20 3.01
CA GLN A 628 31.31 -19.97 3.46
C GLN A 628 31.32 -19.77 4.98
N ALA A 629 32.18 -20.45 5.68
CA ALA A 629 32.33 -20.23 7.10
C ALA A 629 33.76 -20.51 7.56
N ASP A 630 34.17 -19.81 8.59
CA ASP A 630 35.38 -20.06 9.38
C ASP A 630 34.96 -20.24 10.82
N GLY A 631 35.48 -21.26 11.48
CA GLY A 631 35.08 -21.55 12.85
C GLY A 631 36.10 -22.33 13.64
N ALA A 632 35.87 -22.31 14.95
CA ALA A 632 36.63 -23.13 15.90
C ALA A 632 35.68 -23.73 16.94
N ILE A 633 35.84 -25.03 17.17
CA ILE A 633 35.12 -25.76 18.22
C ILE A 633 36.11 -26.14 19.29
N ARG A 634 35.76 -25.89 20.54
CA ARG A 634 36.52 -26.30 21.72
C ARG A 634 35.63 -27.08 22.64
N SER A 635 36.17 -28.20 23.17
CA SER A 635 35.48 -28.99 24.17
C SER A 635 36.46 -29.47 25.23
N LYS A 636 36.08 -29.30 26.50
CA LYS A 636 36.91 -29.80 27.63
C LYS A 636 36.87 -31.32 27.75
N ASN A 637 35.75 -31.92 27.41
CA ASN A 637 35.56 -33.36 27.50
C ASN A 637 34.63 -33.83 26.39
N ILE A 638 35.14 -34.57 25.44
CA ILE A 638 34.38 -35.16 24.34
C ILE A 638 34.33 -36.69 24.50
N ARG A 639 33.17 -37.27 24.31
CA ARG A 639 32.97 -38.73 24.28
C ARG A 639 32.31 -39.12 22.98
N VAL A 640 32.99 -39.93 22.17
CA VAL A 640 32.46 -40.44 20.91
C VAL A 640 32.51 -41.95 20.92
N GLN A 641 31.38 -42.61 20.59
CA GLN A 641 31.28 -44.08 20.59
C GLN A 641 30.32 -44.55 19.48
N ASN A 642 30.41 -45.81 19.13
CA ASN A 642 29.55 -46.48 18.14
C ASN A 642 29.65 -45.81 16.73
N ILE A 643 30.83 -45.52 16.30
CA ILE A 643 31.14 -44.95 15.00
C ILE A 643 31.97 -45.94 14.15
N ALA A 644 31.47 -46.31 12.99
CA ALA A 644 32.11 -47.31 12.10
C ALA A 644 33.55 -46.96 11.72
N VAL A 645 33.88 -45.67 11.58
CA VAL A 645 35.25 -45.21 11.33
C VAL A 645 36.19 -45.58 12.45
N PHE A 646 35.76 -45.35 13.71
CA PHE A 646 36.59 -45.68 14.89
C PHE A 646 36.66 -47.14 15.15
N ASP A 647 35.61 -47.93 14.87
CA ASP A 647 35.63 -49.40 14.96
C ASP A 647 36.64 -49.99 13.94
N GLN A 648 36.64 -49.49 12.71
CA GLN A 648 37.61 -49.95 11.72
C GLN A 648 39.05 -49.50 12.05
N LEU A 649 39.20 -48.27 12.57
CA LEU A 649 40.51 -47.76 12.99
C LEU A 649 41.05 -48.58 14.19
N ALA A 650 40.18 -48.92 15.15
CA ALA A 650 40.53 -49.81 16.28
C ALA A 650 40.97 -51.20 15.82
N ALA A 651 40.28 -51.78 14.84
CA ALA A 651 40.62 -53.04 14.24
C ALA A 651 41.94 -52.96 13.47
N ALA A 652 42.16 -51.94 12.66
CA ALA A 652 43.34 -51.73 11.87
C ALA A 652 44.64 -51.53 12.71
N LEU A 653 44.49 -50.77 13.79
CA LEU A 653 45.57 -50.47 14.74
C LEU A 653 45.66 -51.45 15.91
N LYS A 654 44.75 -52.45 15.97
CA LYS A 654 44.63 -53.44 17.07
C LYS A 654 44.58 -52.75 18.44
N ASN A 655 43.86 -51.66 18.59
CA ASN A 655 43.72 -50.92 19.82
C ASN A 655 42.24 -50.62 20.09
N ASP A 656 41.65 -51.38 21.02
CA ASP A 656 40.23 -51.27 21.34
C ASP A 656 39.85 -49.94 22.04
N ALA A 657 40.81 -49.19 22.60
CA ALA A 657 40.56 -47.87 23.17
C ALA A 657 39.99 -46.85 22.12
N LEU A 658 40.31 -47.06 20.85
CA LEU A 658 39.82 -46.23 19.73
C LEU A 658 38.34 -46.45 19.41
N ARG A 659 37.67 -47.53 19.94
CA ARG A 659 36.22 -47.73 19.78
C ARG A 659 35.41 -46.75 20.59
N ARG A 660 36.01 -46.24 21.66
CA ARG A 660 35.40 -45.29 22.59
C ARG A 660 36.41 -44.14 22.80
N ILE A 661 36.23 -43.12 22.04
CA ILE A 661 37.07 -41.93 22.14
C ILE A 661 36.62 -41.08 23.32
N GLU A 662 37.47 -40.95 24.30
CA GLU A 662 37.37 -40.00 25.38
C GLU A 662 38.55 -39.06 25.29
N ALA A 663 38.31 -37.82 24.80
CA ALA A 663 39.37 -36.84 24.64
C ALA A 663 39.09 -35.60 25.50
N LYS A 664 40.17 -34.98 25.98
CA LYS A 664 40.11 -33.73 26.75
C LYS A 664 40.76 -32.62 25.95
N ASP A 665 40.30 -31.39 26.23
CA ASP A 665 40.87 -30.14 25.69
C ASP A 665 41.02 -30.13 24.15
N VAL A 666 39.97 -30.55 23.46
CA VAL A 666 39.93 -30.62 22.01
C VAL A 666 39.71 -29.21 21.46
N ASP A 667 40.54 -28.80 20.50
CA ASP A 667 40.44 -27.50 19.75
C ASP A 667 40.52 -27.85 18.26
N ILE A 668 39.36 -27.69 17.54
CA ILE A 668 39.24 -27.98 16.12
C ILE A 668 38.91 -26.70 15.39
N ARG A 669 39.78 -26.28 14.52
CA ARG A 669 39.53 -25.19 13.57
C ARG A 669 39.10 -25.75 12.24
N PHE A 670 38.09 -25.14 11.66
CA PHE A 670 37.53 -25.58 10.38
C PHE A 670 37.18 -24.43 9.46
N THR A 671 37.13 -24.71 8.18
CA THR A 671 36.59 -23.83 7.16
C THR A 671 35.53 -24.57 6.36
N ILE A 672 34.49 -23.85 5.92
CA ILE A 672 33.49 -24.40 5.01
C ILE A 672 33.61 -23.65 3.71
N ARG A 673 33.94 -24.36 2.62
CA ARG A 673 34.00 -23.82 1.27
C ARG A 673 33.52 -24.90 0.30
N ASP A 674 32.84 -24.50 -0.76
CA ASP A 674 32.44 -25.39 -1.87
C ASP A 674 31.74 -26.69 -1.41
N GLY A 675 30.89 -26.58 -0.39
CA GLY A 675 30.14 -27.70 0.16
C GLY A 675 30.97 -28.70 0.97
N ARG A 676 32.18 -28.34 1.38
CA ARG A 676 33.04 -29.19 2.25
C ARG A 676 33.47 -28.47 3.52
N ILE A 677 33.49 -29.19 4.61
CA ILE A 677 34.10 -28.78 5.87
C ILE A 677 35.54 -29.31 5.86
N ALA A 678 36.52 -28.44 5.83
CA ALA A 678 37.90 -28.76 5.94
C ALA A 678 38.40 -28.45 7.35
N THR A 679 38.95 -29.41 8.06
CA THR A 679 39.53 -29.23 9.38
C THR A 679 41.03 -28.98 9.27
N GLN A 680 41.54 -28.00 10.01
CA GLN A 680 42.98 -27.82 10.20
C GLN A 680 43.51 -28.99 11.05
N PRO A 681 44.81 -29.30 10.98
CA PRO A 681 45.43 -30.33 11.83
C PRO A 681 45.14 -30.09 13.32
N PHE A 682 44.58 -31.10 13.99
CA PHE A 682 44.28 -31.07 15.42
C PHE A 682 44.70 -32.36 16.08
N ASP A 683 45.02 -32.26 17.35
CA ASP A 683 45.50 -33.40 18.15
C ASP A 683 44.39 -34.00 19.01
N LEU A 684 44.34 -35.34 19.01
CA LEU A 684 43.51 -36.15 19.93
C LEU A 684 44.40 -37.14 20.67
N SER A 685 44.29 -37.15 21.97
CA SER A 685 44.96 -38.16 22.80
C SER A 685 43.96 -39.17 23.32
N VAL A 686 44.05 -40.43 22.88
CA VAL A 686 43.07 -41.48 23.22
C VAL A 686 43.81 -42.79 23.57
N GLY A 687 43.56 -43.35 24.73
CA GLY A 687 44.11 -44.65 25.09
C GLY A 687 45.62 -44.75 25.04
N GLY A 688 46.35 -43.65 25.30
CA GLY A 688 47.79 -43.59 25.27
C GLY A 688 48.40 -43.41 23.85
N ILE A 689 47.56 -43.21 22.84
CA ILE A 689 47.94 -42.90 21.47
C ILE A 689 47.66 -41.40 21.22
N SER A 690 48.54 -40.74 20.53
CA SER A 690 48.31 -39.38 20.02
C SER A 690 48.01 -39.45 18.51
N LEU A 691 46.88 -38.86 18.14
CA LEU A 691 46.36 -38.76 16.77
C LEU A 691 46.42 -37.30 16.31
N ASN A 692 47.13 -36.97 15.27
CA ASN A 692 47.03 -35.70 14.60
C ASN A 692 46.19 -35.88 13.34
N LEU A 693 44.99 -35.31 13.36
CA LEU A 693 43.98 -35.45 12.30
C LEU A 693 43.83 -34.17 11.50
N SER A 694 43.75 -34.33 10.18
CA SER A 694 43.35 -33.24 9.26
C SER A 694 42.61 -33.84 8.07
N GLY A 695 41.73 -33.09 7.46
CA GLY A 695 40.99 -33.60 6.33
C GLY A 695 39.71 -32.83 6.06
N SER A 696 38.78 -33.43 5.35
CA SER A 696 37.52 -32.76 4.99
C SER A 696 36.34 -33.74 4.97
N THR A 697 35.15 -33.15 5.22
CA THR A 697 33.86 -33.84 5.10
C THR A 697 33.03 -33.12 4.07
N GLY A 698 32.49 -33.84 3.07
CA GLY A 698 31.55 -33.31 2.10
C GLY A 698 30.11 -33.30 2.59
N LEU A 699 29.26 -32.49 1.98
CA LEU A 699 27.80 -32.49 2.21
C LEU A 699 27.15 -33.84 1.87
N ASP A 700 27.74 -34.58 0.97
CA ASP A 700 27.38 -35.96 0.62
C ASP A 700 27.83 -37.01 1.66
N GLN A 701 28.32 -36.54 2.83
CA GLN A 701 28.90 -37.33 3.89
C GLN A 701 30.17 -38.12 3.48
N THR A 702 30.76 -37.78 2.32
CA THR A 702 32.08 -38.33 2.00
C THR A 702 33.12 -37.74 2.93
N ILE A 703 34.07 -38.58 3.34
CA ILE A 703 35.16 -38.21 4.25
C ILE A 703 36.50 -38.45 3.54
N ASP A 704 37.44 -37.55 3.77
CA ASP A 704 38.81 -37.65 3.32
C ASP A 704 39.72 -37.06 4.39
N TYR A 705 40.15 -37.91 5.32
CA TYR A 705 41.01 -37.56 6.45
C TYR A 705 42.32 -38.31 6.43
N THR A 706 43.31 -37.65 6.94
CA THR A 706 44.58 -38.27 7.26
C THR A 706 44.78 -38.15 8.77
N ALA A 707 45.08 -39.31 9.42
CA ALA A 707 45.44 -39.38 10.83
C ALA A 707 46.89 -39.83 10.96
N ARG A 708 47.74 -38.94 11.49
CA ARG A 708 49.10 -39.34 11.90
C ARG A 708 48.99 -39.90 13.32
N VAL A 709 49.21 -41.21 13.42
CA VAL A 709 49.13 -41.94 14.68
C VAL A 709 50.52 -42.05 15.26
N THR A 710 50.76 -41.40 16.40
CA THR A 710 52.01 -41.57 17.14
C THR A 710 51.85 -42.76 18.07
N LEU A 711 52.69 -43.74 17.90
CA LEU A 711 52.66 -45.00 18.67
C LEU A 711 53.46 -44.85 19.96
N PRO A 712 53.03 -45.54 21.08
CA PRO A 712 53.85 -45.60 22.29
C PRO A 712 55.24 -46.20 22.06
N GLU A 713 56.21 -45.76 22.82
CA GLU A 713 57.60 -46.31 22.77
C GLU A 713 57.61 -47.86 22.91
N GLY A 714 58.34 -48.52 22.00
CA GLY A 714 58.41 -49.94 21.94
C GLY A 714 57.38 -50.68 21.08
N SER A 715 56.41 -49.99 20.52
CA SER A 715 55.48 -50.52 19.53
C SER A 715 56.25 -50.93 18.25
N ALA A 716 55.83 -52.05 17.62
CA ALA A 716 56.34 -52.50 16.34
C ALA A 716 57.90 -52.68 16.32
N GLY A 717 58.55 -53.08 17.43
CA GLY A 717 59.98 -53.29 17.44
C GLY A 717 60.87 -52.06 17.51
N GLY A 718 60.28 -50.86 17.83
CA GLY A 718 61.03 -49.60 18.02
C GLY A 718 61.44 -48.87 16.77
N ILE A 719 61.04 -49.36 15.60
CA ILE A 719 61.35 -48.72 14.27
C ILE A 719 60.32 -47.72 13.82
N LEU A 720 59.07 -47.87 14.19
CA LEU A 720 57.97 -47.00 13.82
C LEU A 720 57.51 -46.19 15.01
N THR A 721 57.70 -44.88 14.94
CA THR A 721 57.22 -43.92 15.92
C THR A 721 55.87 -43.36 15.56
N ALA A 722 55.51 -43.36 14.26
CA ALA A 722 54.24 -42.91 13.76
C ALA A 722 53.79 -43.65 12.48
N VAL A 723 52.49 -43.74 12.25
CA VAL A 723 51.89 -44.34 11.04
C VAL A 723 50.83 -43.34 10.52
N ASP A 724 50.90 -43.10 9.21
CA ASP A 724 49.85 -42.29 8.57
C ASP A 724 48.71 -43.19 8.11
N VAL A 725 47.49 -42.83 8.50
CA VAL A 725 46.26 -43.59 8.26
C VAL A 725 45.38 -42.72 7.39
N GLY A 726 45.11 -43.14 6.17
CA GLY A 726 44.11 -42.55 5.32
C GLY A 726 42.71 -43.05 5.68
N ILE A 727 41.75 -42.11 5.86
CA ILE A 727 40.37 -42.41 6.23
C ILE A 727 39.48 -41.78 5.11
N GLY A 728 39.08 -42.59 4.16
CA GLY A 728 38.22 -42.17 3.04
C GLY A 728 36.86 -42.85 3.08
N GLY A 729 36.08 -42.68 1.99
CA GLY A 729 34.74 -43.26 1.88
C GLY A 729 33.65 -42.35 2.43
N SER A 730 32.76 -42.87 3.25
CA SER A 730 31.72 -42.11 3.95
C SER A 730 31.66 -42.47 5.43
N PHE A 731 30.95 -41.68 6.24
CA PHE A 731 30.76 -41.99 7.65
C PHE A 731 30.11 -43.36 7.88
N SER A 732 29.20 -43.77 6.99
CA SER A 732 28.49 -45.07 7.05
C SER A 732 29.31 -46.22 6.43
N SER A 733 30.23 -45.93 5.52
CA SER A 733 31.07 -46.94 4.85
C SER A 733 32.52 -46.43 4.71
N PRO A 734 33.24 -46.31 5.81
CA PRO A 734 34.60 -45.80 5.78
C PRO A 734 35.58 -46.79 5.16
N LYS A 735 36.64 -46.28 4.52
CA LYS A 735 37.76 -47.04 3.98
C LYS A 735 39.03 -46.61 4.69
N ILE A 736 39.63 -47.52 5.43
CA ILE A 736 40.89 -47.27 6.14
C ILE A 736 42.04 -47.78 5.29
N THR A 737 43.04 -46.97 5.07
CA THR A 737 44.30 -47.33 4.38
C THR A 737 45.47 -47.03 5.32
N LEU A 738 46.35 -48.00 5.51
CA LEU A 738 47.54 -47.83 6.32
C LEU A 738 48.74 -47.65 5.38
N ASP A 739 49.43 -46.52 5.51
CA ASP A 739 50.68 -46.28 4.77
C ASP A 739 51.90 -46.67 5.58
N VAL A 740 52.05 -47.99 5.75
CA VAL A 740 53.18 -48.57 6.45
C VAL A 740 54.49 -48.48 5.64
N LYS A 741 54.40 -48.52 4.28
CA LYS A 741 55.58 -48.43 3.41
C LYS A 741 56.19 -47.04 3.44
N ASN A 742 55.43 -45.98 3.39
CA ASN A 742 55.94 -44.62 3.48
C ASN A 742 56.40 -44.29 4.88
N ALA A 743 55.65 -44.73 5.90
CA ALA A 743 56.05 -44.54 7.30
C ALA A 743 57.41 -45.13 7.63
N VAL A 744 57.72 -46.33 7.07
CA VAL A 744 59.07 -46.94 7.19
C VAL A 744 60.06 -46.13 6.37
N LYS A 745 59.73 -45.72 5.13
CA LYS A 745 60.58 -44.90 4.28
C LYS A 745 60.85 -43.50 4.88
N ASP A 746 59.85 -42.84 5.44
CA ASP A 746 59.98 -41.55 6.10
C ASP A 746 60.78 -41.65 7.41
N ALA A 747 60.54 -42.72 8.23
CA ALA A 747 61.34 -42.98 9.40
C ALA A 747 62.82 -43.21 9.10
N VAL A 748 63.08 -43.96 8.01
CA VAL A 748 64.47 -44.17 7.49
C VAL A 748 65.03 -42.87 6.83
N SER A 749 64.22 -42.12 6.08
CA SER A 749 64.62 -40.85 5.48
C SER A 749 64.91 -39.78 6.56
N ASN A 750 64.07 -39.71 7.58
CA ASN A 750 64.26 -38.75 8.68
C ASN A 750 65.51 -39.12 9.52
N ALA A 751 65.68 -40.40 9.77
CA ALA A 751 66.88 -40.88 10.44
C ALA A 751 68.18 -40.64 9.61
N ILE A 752 68.09 -40.72 8.26
CA ILE A 752 69.14 -40.34 7.33
C ILE A 752 69.30 -38.81 7.23
N GLY A 753 68.14 -38.06 7.21
CA GLY A 753 68.06 -36.58 7.14
C GLY A 753 68.72 -35.97 8.38
N GLU A 754 68.38 -36.48 9.56
CA GLU A 754 68.91 -36.03 10.84
C GLU A 754 70.51 -36.26 10.88
N LYS A 755 70.96 -37.33 10.22
CA LYS A 755 72.36 -37.59 10.11
C LYS A 755 73.07 -36.79 8.99
N LEU A 756 72.30 -36.23 7.99
CA LEU A 756 72.91 -35.59 6.81
C LEU A 756 72.46 -34.12 6.68
N GLY A 757 71.58 -33.61 7.52
CA GLY A 757 71.10 -32.23 7.48
C GLY A 757 70.28 -31.87 6.21
N LEU A 758 69.65 -32.87 5.53
CA LEU A 758 68.83 -32.69 4.32
C LEU A 758 67.39 -32.97 4.68
N SER A 759 66.50 -31.87 4.60
CA SER A 759 65.09 -31.98 4.61
C SER A 759 64.56 -32.36 3.24
N VAL A 760 63.99 -33.55 3.07
CA VAL A 760 63.40 -34.03 1.83
C VAL A 760 61.92 -33.56 1.83
N GLY A 761 61.62 -32.53 1.11
CA GLY A 761 60.26 -32.09 0.80
C GLY A 761 59.51 -33.11 -0.04
N SER A 762 58.32 -33.49 0.39
CA SER A 762 57.48 -34.51 -0.23
C SER A 762 56.56 -33.92 -1.26
N SER A 763 56.89 -33.88 -2.51
CA SER A 763 55.99 -33.89 -3.68
C SER A 763 56.69 -33.84 -5.04
N GLU A 764 57.95 -34.14 -5.14
CA GLU A 764 58.71 -34.29 -6.39
C GLU A 764 58.66 -35.74 -6.87
N GLY A 765 57.97 -35.99 -8.00
CA GLY A 765 58.03 -37.31 -8.66
C GLY A 765 56.86 -37.68 -9.57
N LYS A 766 55.88 -36.81 -9.76
CA LYS A 766 54.83 -37.07 -10.78
C LYS A 766 55.11 -36.26 -12.02
N SER A 767 55.08 -36.92 -13.19
CA SER A 767 55.22 -36.27 -14.49
C SER A 767 53.99 -35.38 -14.76
N ALA A 768 54.16 -34.35 -15.58
CA ALA A 768 53.07 -33.46 -15.99
C ALA A 768 51.87 -34.24 -16.58
N ASP A 769 52.15 -35.35 -17.28
CA ASP A 769 51.07 -36.18 -17.87
C ASP A 769 50.34 -37.00 -16.81
N GLU A 770 50.95 -37.43 -15.71
CA GLU A 770 50.29 -38.10 -14.60
C GLU A 770 49.40 -37.12 -13.78
N ILE A 771 49.81 -35.88 -13.60
CA ILE A 771 49.01 -34.83 -12.92
C ILE A 771 47.76 -34.49 -13.77
N ARG A 772 47.95 -34.38 -15.11
CA ARG A 772 46.84 -34.18 -16.05
C ARG A 772 45.87 -35.36 -16.08
N ALA A 773 46.41 -36.59 -16.13
CA ALA A 773 45.58 -37.79 -16.15
C ALA A 773 44.74 -37.96 -14.86
N ASP A 774 45.33 -37.68 -13.69
CA ASP A 774 44.65 -37.77 -12.39
C ASP A 774 43.57 -36.71 -12.24
N ALA A 775 43.87 -35.45 -12.66
CA ALA A 775 42.89 -34.37 -12.64
C ALA A 775 41.73 -34.64 -13.63
N LYS A 776 42.04 -35.15 -14.82
CA LYS A 776 41.05 -35.55 -15.82
C LYS A 776 40.16 -36.70 -15.32
N ALA A 777 40.75 -37.75 -14.79
CA ALA A 777 39.99 -38.90 -14.27
C ALA A 777 39.08 -38.53 -13.13
N LYS A 778 39.49 -37.61 -12.22
CA LYS A 778 38.66 -37.06 -11.13
C LYS A 778 37.53 -36.19 -11.70
N GLY A 779 37.80 -35.34 -12.68
CA GLY A 779 36.80 -34.52 -13.34
C GLY A 779 35.75 -35.35 -14.08
N ASP A 780 36.19 -36.33 -14.87
CA ASP A 780 35.33 -37.24 -15.65
C ASP A 780 34.43 -38.06 -14.71
N LYS A 781 34.95 -38.57 -13.60
CA LYS A 781 34.17 -39.31 -12.56
C LYS A 781 33.10 -38.42 -11.91
N LEU A 782 33.43 -37.18 -11.58
CA LEU A 782 32.50 -36.24 -10.96
C LEU A 782 31.30 -35.93 -11.88
N VAL A 783 31.61 -35.75 -13.19
CA VAL A 783 30.57 -35.53 -14.21
C VAL A 783 29.71 -36.78 -14.44
N GLU A 784 30.31 -37.97 -14.43
CA GLU A 784 29.59 -39.23 -14.59
C GLU A 784 28.66 -39.51 -13.41
N GLU A 785 29.13 -39.25 -12.17
CA GLU A 785 28.29 -39.36 -10.94
C GLU A 785 27.12 -38.37 -10.95
N ALA A 786 27.33 -37.11 -11.40
CA ALA A 786 26.28 -36.13 -11.57
C ALA A 786 25.24 -36.53 -12.62
N ARG A 787 25.68 -37.12 -13.75
CA ARG A 787 24.79 -37.67 -14.78
C ARG A 787 23.98 -38.86 -14.25
N ALA A 788 24.59 -39.77 -13.53
CA ALA A 788 23.89 -40.90 -12.90
C ALA A 788 22.85 -40.42 -11.87
N GLN A 789 23.16 -39.39 -11.09
CA GLN A 789 22.20 -38.80 -10.16
C GLN A 789 21.04 -38.08 -10.90
N ARG A 790 21.31 -37.34 -11.96
CA ARG A 790 20.28 -36.77 -12.83
C ARG A 790 19.32 -37.84 -13.35
N ASP A 791 19.88 -38.92 -13.92
CA ASP A 791 19.09 -40.00 -14.52
C ASP A 791 18.24 -40.73 -13.46
N LYS A 792 18.77 -40.89 -12.25
CA LYS A 792 18.03 -41.42 -11.09
C LYS A 792 16.89 -40.49 -10.63
N LEU A 793 17.08 -39.17 -10.64
CA LEU A 793 16.04 -38.18 -10.31
C LEU A 793 14.94 -38.20 -11.36
N VAL A 794 15.30 -38.21 -12.65
CA VAL A 794 14.34 -38.27 -13.76
C VAL A 794 13.58 -39.61 -13.79
N GLY A 795 14.26 -40.72 -13.49
CA GLY A 795 13.66 -42.05 -13.41
C GLY A 795 12.64 -42.22 -12.28
N LYS A 796 12.83 -41.50 -11.18
CA LYS A 796 11.88 -41.50 -10.03
C LYS A 796 10.70 -40.52 -10.19
N ALA A 797 10.75 -39.60 -11.15
CA ALA A 797 9.71 -38.59 -11.35
C ALA A 797 8.49 -39.18 -12.06
N SER A 798 7.34 -39.16 -11.41
CA SER A 798 6.06 -39.59 -11.96
C SER A 798 5.26 -38.38 -12.45
N GLY A 799 4.98 -38.33 -13.79
CA GLY A 799 4.21 -37.28 -14.43
C GLY A 799 5.05 -36.25 -15.21
N LYS A 800 4.44 -35.63 -16.23
CA LYS A 800 5.15 -34.76 -17.19
C LYS A 800 5.81 -33.53 -16.55
N LEU A 801 5.12 -32.86 -15.61
CA LEU A 801 5.64 -31.70 -14.90
C LEU A 801 6.74 -32.07 -13.90
N ALA A 802 6.59 -33.20 -13.17
CA ALA A 802 7.61 -33.67 -12.26
C ALA A 802 8.89 -34.10 -13.01
N ARG A 803 8.76 -34.68 -14.21
CA ARG A 803 9.92 -35.03 -15.07
C ARG A 803 10.64 -33.78 -15.59
N ILE A 804 9.90 -32.74 -15.99
CA ILE A 804 10.52 -31.48 -16.44
C ILE A 804 11.28 -30.82 -15.28
N ALA A 805 10.69 -30.78 -14.08
CA ALA A 805 11.33 -30.22 -12.89
C ALA A 805 12.58 -31.05 -12.47
N ALA A 806 12.48 -32.38 -12.50
CA ALA A 806 13.59 -33.29 -12.22
C ALA A 806 14.71 -33.17 -13.25
N GLN A 807 14.36 -33.01 -14.53
CA GLN A 807 15.30 -32.80 -15.61
C GLN A 807 16.05 -31.46 -15.42
N ALA A 808 15.33 -30.37 -15.19
CA ALA A 808 15.93 -29.03 -14.98
C ALA A 808 16.87 -29.02 -13.74
N SER A 809 16.44 -29.65 -12.65
CA SER A 809 17.27 -29.76 -11.44
C SER A 809 18.51 -30.64 -11.67
N GLY A 810 18.35 -31.73 -12.41
CA GLY A 810 19.45 -32.64 -12.76
C GLY A 810 20.43 -32.01 -13.72
N ASP A 811 19.99 -31.28 -14.72
CA ASP A 811 20.85 -30.59 -15.68
C ASP A 811 21.66 -29.46 -15.00
N ALA A 812 21.07 -28.77 -14.04
CA ALA A 812 21.80 -27.81 -13.18
C ALA A 812 22.91 -28.49 -12.37
N LEU A 813 22.65 -29.69 -11.87
CA LEU A 813 23.64 -30.49 -11.15
C LEU A 813 24.80 -30.93 -12.02
N VAL A 814 24.53 -31.38 -13.26
CA VAL A 814 25.55 -31.78 -14.26
C VAL A 814 26.41 -30.57 -14.64
N SER A 815 25.81 -29.43 -14.93
CA SER A 815 26.52 -28.19 -15.26
C SER A 815 27.44 -27.72 -14.13
N ALA A 816 27.02 -27.88 -12.88
CA ALA A 816 27.86 -27.57 -11.71
C ALA A 816 29.08 -28.50 -11.64
N ALA A 817 28.86 -29.79 -11.90
CA ALA A 817 29.94 -30.79 -11.91
C ALA A 817 30.96 -30.55 -13.05
N GLU A 818 30.48 -30.16 -14.24
CA GLU A 818 31.37 -29.85 -15.39
C GLU A 818 32.27 -28.62 -15.11
N LYS A 819 31.71 -27.57 -14.48
CA LYS A 819 32.50 -26.40 -14.06
C LYS A 819 33.57 -26.77 -13.03
N GLN A 820 33.26 -27.70 -12.15
CA GLN A 820 34.20 -28.15 -11.13
C GLN A 820 35.28 -29.02 -11.69
N ALA A 821 34.99 -29.88 -12.71
CA ALA A 821 35.94 -30.65 -13.47
C ALA A 821 36.95 -29.75 -14.23
N GLN A 822 36.45 -28.66 -14.81
CA GLN A 822 37.29 -27.68 -15.52
C GLN A 822 38.25 -26.97 -14.54
N LYS A 823 37.79 -26.58 -13.34
CA LYS A 823 38.65 -25.99 -12.30
C LYS A 823 39.74 -26.95 -11.83
N LEU A 824 39.44 -28.23 -11.74
CA LEU A 824 40.43 -29.24 -11.40
C LEU A 824 41.54 -29.32 -12.45
N MET A 825 41.22 -29.20 -13.74
CA MET A 825 42.19 -29.16 -14.82
C MET A 825 43.06 -27.89 -14.81
N GLU A 826 42.45 -26.72 -14.56
CA GLU A 826 43.16 -25.44 -14.41
C GLU A 826 44.14 -25.47 -13.23
N GLN A 827 43.75 -26.04 -12.12
CA GLN A 827 44.62 -26.23 -10.95
C GLN A 827 45.78 -27.19 -11.26
N ALA A 828 45.51 -28.26 -12.03
CA ALA A 828 46.55 -29.17 -12.50
C ALA A 828 47.56 -28.48 -13.42
N GLU A 829 47.09 -27.65 -14.37
CA GLU A 829 47.99 -26.87 -15.23
C GLU A 829 48.80 -25.82 -14.48
N GLN A 830 48.20 -25.17 -13.47
CA GLN A 830 48.91 -24.21 -12.59
C GLN A 830 49.99 -24.93 -11.75
N GLN A 831 49.73 -26.14 -11.27
CA GLN A 831 50.71 -26.94 -10.56
C GLN A 831 51.83 -27.39 -11.50
N ILE A 832 51.50 -27.77 -12.75
CA ILE A 832 52.49 -28.12 -13.78
C ILE A 832 53.34 -26.90 -14.17
N ALA A 833 52.71 -25.74 -14.33
CA ALA A 833 53.43 -24.48 -14.63
C ALA A 833 54.34 -24.01 -13.50
N ALA A 834 53.96 -24.33 -12.23
CA ALA A 834 54.82 -24.05 -11.07
C ALA A 834 55.98 -25.04 -10.85
N GLN A 835 55.94 -26.19 -11.58
CA GLN A 835 57.03 -27.18 -11.59
C GLN A 835 58.02 -27.03 -12.76
N GLN A 836 57.63 -26.22 -13.79
CA GLN A 836 58.53 -25.73 -14.85
C GLN A 836 59.27 -24.43 -14.43
#